data_9c18479f4091ee76025433a08e6ad5cb
#
_entry.id   9c18479f4091ee76025433a08e6ad5cb
#
_cell.length_a   1.000
_cell.length_b   1.000
_cell.length_c   1.000
_cell.angle_alpha   90.00
_cell.angle_beta   90.00
_cell.angle_gamma   90.00
#
_symmetry.space_group_name_H-M   'P 1'
#
loop_
_entity.id
_entity.type
_entity.pdbx_description
1 polymer ?
#
loop_
_entity_poly.entity_id
_entity_poly.type
_entity_poly.pdbx_seq_one_letter_code
_entity_poly.pdbx_strand_id
1 'polypeptide(L)'
;MSGYDASSISVLEGLEAVRKRPGMYIGSTTTKGLNHLIYEIVDNSVDEHLAGACDKIWVTLEADGSCTVEDNGRGIPVGMHAKGVSAARVVFSTLHAGGKFDNNAYKTSGGLHGVGSSVVNALSTYMDVEISQGGYVYHDRYAQGHPVVELEDGLLPKIGKTKKTGTKINFLPDPEIFEKTRFREDDVKSRMHETAYLNPKLTIIYEDRRKPQVEHIEFHEPDGIVGFVKDLNNNLEVLHDVIYFKGESEGIEVEAAFQYTSEFHENIMGFCNNIYNSEGGAHLTGFKTAFTTIINSYARELGILKEKDANFNGTDVRNGMTAVISIKHPDPRFEGQTKTKLDNQDANRATAKVTSDEVPLFFDKNLETLKTVIGCAEKAAKIRKAEEKARTNLLTKQKFSFDSNGKLSNCESRDASKCEIFIVEGDSAGGSAKMARNRMYQAIMPIRGKILNVEKASIDKVLANAEIKTMINAFGCGFSEGYGNDFDISKLRYDKIIIMADADVDGAHISTLLLTLFYRFMPELIFEGHVYVAMPPLYKVIPSKGKEEYLYDDAALEKYRKTHTGSFTLQRYKGLGEMDAEQLWETTLNPQTRVMKRVEIEDGRMASDVTAMLMGTDVPPRKAFIYEHANDAILDV
;
A
#
# COMPACT_ATOMS: atom_id res chain seq x y z
N MET A 1 -38.99 18.33 3.19
CA MET A 1 -38.22 17.38 4.03
C MET A 1 -38.76 16.00 3.70
N SER A 2 -38.03 15.20 2.93
CA SER A 2 -38.36 13.79 2.69
C SER A 2 -38.15 13.07 4.00
N GLY A 3 -39.23 12.53 4.58
CA GLY A 3 -39.17 11.84 5.86
C GLY A 3 -38.27 10.63 5.80
N TYR A 4 -37.29 10.56 6.68
CA TYR A 4 -36.59 9.33 7.01
C TYR A 4 -37.56 8.48 7.83
N ASP A 5 -38.19 7.49 7.21
CA ASP A 5 -39.15 6.58 7.82
C ASP A 5 -38.79 5.11 7.59
N ALA A 6 -39.56 4.19 8.11
CA ALA A 6 -39.31 2.76 7.99
C ALA A 6 -39.21 2.28 6.50
N SER A 7 -39.85 2.97 5.57
CA SER A 7 -39.81 2.65 4.14
C SER A 7 -38.49 3.04 3.47
N SER A 8 -37.69 3.90 4.13
CA SER A 8 -36.36 4.28 3.66
C SER A 8 -35.25 3.27 4.00
N ILE A 9 -35.57 2.24 4.82
CA ILE A 9 -34.65 1.17 5.18
C ILE A 9 -34.75 0.07 4.12
N SER A 10 -33.68 -0.08 3.30
CA SER A 10 -33.58 -1.17 2.33
C SER A 10 -32.64 -2.25 2.86
N VAL A 11 -33.06 -3.52 2.74
CA VAL A 11 -32.22 -4.68 3.03
C VAL A 11 -31.63 -5.15 1.71
N LEU A 12 -30.30 -5.28 1.66
CA LEU A 12 -29.59 -5.85 0.52
C LEU A 12 -29.28 -7.31 0.85
N GLU A 13 -29.70 -8.22 -0.01
CA GLU A 13 -29.46 -9.65 0.19
C GLU A 13 -28.46 -10.19 -0.84
N GLY A 14 -27.66 -11.19 -0.42
CA GLY A 14 -26.78 -11.94 -1.29
C GLY A 14 -25.71 -11.07 -1.99
N LEU A 15 -25.46 -11.36 -3.26
CA LEU A 15 -24.40 -10.73 -4.05
C LEU A 15 -24.72 -9.28 -4.50
N GLU A 16 -25.98 -8.85 -4.42
CA GLU A 16 -26.33 -7.44 -4.67
C GLU A 16 -25.67 -6.48 -3.68
N ALA A 17 -25.51 -6.90 -2.41
CA ALA A 17 -24.83 -6.12 -1.40
C ALA A 17 -23.35 -5.85 -1.78
N VAL A 18 -22.69 -6.84 -2.38
CA VAL A 18 -21.32 -6.73 -2.87
C VAL A 18 -21.24 -5.72 -4.02
N ARG A 19 -22.11 -5.81 -4.99
CA ARG A 19 -22.15 -4.89 -6.14
C ARG A 19 -22.42 -3.44 -5.74
N LYS A 20 -23.30 -3.22 -4.75
CA LYS A 20 -23.61 -1.86 -4.24
C LYS A 20 -22.52 -1.26 -3.35
N ARG A 21 -21.75 -2.08 -2.65
CA ARG A 21 -20.71 -1.66 -1.70
C ARG A 21 -19.42 -2.47 -1.87
N PRO A 22 -18.81 -2.46 -3.06
CA PRO A 22 -17.63 -3.29 -3.35
C PRO A 22 -16.45 -2.99 -2.43
N GLY A 23 -16.25 -1.73 -2.04
CA GLY A 23 -15.17 -1.32 -1.14
C GLY A 23 -15.15 -2.04 0.21
N MET A 24 -16.30 -2.53 0.71
CA MET A 24 -16.35 -3.32 1.95
C MET A 24 -15.66 -4.69 1.82
N TYR A 25 -15.57 -5.23 0.60
CA TYR A 25 -15.06 -6.58 0.32
C TYR A 25 -13.67 -6.58 -0.31
N ILE A 26 -13.37 -5.60 -1.17
CA ILE A 26 -12.10 -5.51 -1.92
C ILE A 26 -11.28 -4.23 -1.59
N GLY A 27 -11.71 -3.45 -0.58
CA GLY A 27 -11.04 -2.24 -0.11
C GLY A 27 -11.28 -1.02 -0.99
N SER A 28 -11.21 -1.12 -2.32
CA SER A 28 -11.45 -0.02 -3.26
C SER A 28 -11.92 -0.53 -4.62
N THR A 29 -12.42 0.37 -5.47
CA THR A 29 -12.73 0.08 -6.89
C THR A 29 -11.65 0.58 -7.85
N THR A 30 -10.50 0.99 -7.33
CA THR A 30 -9.32 1.36 -8.09
C THR A 30 -8.58 0.13 -8.63
N THR A 31 -7.47 0.33 -9.33
CA THR A 31 -6.62 -0.76 -9.83
C THR A 31 -6.19 -1.75 -8.74
N LYS A 32 -6.01 -1.28 -7.49
CA LYS A 32 -5.69 -2.14 -6.34
C LYS A 32 -6.83 -3.14 -6.05
N GLY A 33 -8.05 -2.67 -5.93
CA GLY A 33 -9.21 -3.56 -5.74
C GLY A 33 -9.49 -4.43 -6.97
N LEU A 34 -9.18 -3.93 -8.16
CA LEU A 34 -9.26 -4.73 -9.40
C LEU A 34 -8.31 -5.93 -9.36
N ASN A 35 -7.03 -5.71 -9.05
CA ASN A 35 -6.04 -6.78 -8.94
C ASN A 35 -6.36 -7.74 -7.78
N HIS A 36 -7.02 -7.24 -6.72
CA HIS A 36 -7.44 -8.08 -5.60
C HIS A 36 -8.37 -9.23 -6.01
N LEU A 37 -9.15 -9.05 -7.09
CA LEU A 37 -9.97 -10.14 -7.65
C LEU A 37 -9.10 -11.35 -8.06
N ILE A 38 -7.93 -11.10 -8.68
CA ILE A 38 -6.98 -12.16 -9.03
C ILE A 38 -6.46 -12.84 -7.77
N TYR A 39 -6.08 -12.02 -6.77
CA TYR A 39 -5.49 -12.52 -5.52
C TYR A 39 -6.45 -13.43 -4.76
N GLU A 40 -7.74 -13.10 -4.68
CA GLU A 40 -8.74 -13.94 -4.03
C GLU A 40 -8.88 -15.33 -4.69
N ILE A 41 -8.76 -15.43 -6.01
CA ILE A 41 -8.82 -16.72 -6.71
C ILE A 41 -7.49 -17.47 -6.55
N VAL A 42 -6.35 -16.80 -6.67
CA VAL A 42 -5.03 -17.40 -6.47
C VAL A 42 -4.86 -17.91 -5.04
N ASP A 43 -5.30 -17.14 -4.03
CA ASP A 43 -5.23 -17.55 -2.62
C ASP A 43 -6.02 -18.84 -2.36
N ASN A 44 -7.12 -19.08 -3.08
CA ASN A 44 -7.84 -20.36 -3.00
C ASN A 44 -7.02 -21.54 -3.56
N SER A 45 -6.29 -21.32 -4.65
CA SER A 45 -5.38 -22.32 -5.22
C SER A 45 -4.16 -22.56 -4.32
N VAL A 46 -3.66 -21.50 -3.65
CA VAL A 46 -2.60 -21.60 -2.63
C VAL A 46 -3.08 -22.39 -1.42
N ASP A 47 -4.34 -22.24 -0.99
CA ASP A 47 -4.91 -23.06 0.09
C ASP A 47 -4.93 -24.57 -0.28
N GLU A 48 -5.18 -24.93 -1.56
CA GLU A 48 -5.02 -26.30 -2.05
C GLU A 48 -3.56 -26.78 -1.98
N HIS A 49 -2.59 -25.88 -2.24
CA HIS A 49 -1.17 -26.18 -2.04
C HIS A 49 -0.84 -26.44 -0.57
N LEU A 50 -1.31 -25.58 0.34
CA LEU A 50 -1.12 -25.76 1.78
C LEU A 50 -1.75 -27.05 2.32
N ALA A 51 -2.85 -27.50 1.68
CA ALA A 51 -3.46 -28.80 1.94
C ALA A 51 -2.67 -29.98 1.33
N GLY A 52 -1.58 -29.72 0.61
CA GLY A 52 -0.71 -30.71 -0.02
C GLY A 52 -1.28 -31.31 -1.32
N ALA A 53 -2.26 -30.68 -1.93
CA ALA A 53 -2.98 -31.21 -3.10
C ALA A 53 -2.69 -30.49 -4.42
N CYS A 54 -1.96 -29.38 -4.37
CA CYS A 54 -1.63 -28.55 -5.54
C CYS A 54 -0.14 -28.24 -5.56
N ASP A 55 0.51 -28.34 -6.70
CA ASP A 55 1.92 -27.94 -6.91
C ASP A 55 2.10 -26.97 -8.09
N LYS A 56 1.04 -26.69 -8.85
CA LYS A 56 1.05 -25.78 -9.99
C LYS A 56 -0.18 -24.89 -10.07
N ILE A 57 0.07 -23.60 -10.28
CA ILE A 57 -0.97 -22.59 -10.54
C ILE A 57 -0.60 -21.84 -11.83
N TRP A 58 -1.60 -21.64 -12.71
CA TRP A 58 -1.48 -20.82 -13.91
C TRP A 58 -2.30 -19.55 -13.74
N VAL A 59 -1.71 -18.40 -14.01
CA VAL A 59 -2.38 -17.09 -13.99
C VAL A 59 -2.18 -16.44 -15.34
N THR A 60 -3.25 -16.29 -16.10
CA THR A 60 -3.21 -15.74 -17.46
C THR A 60 -4.04 -14.48 -17.56
N LEU A 61 -3.44 -13.38 -17.97
CA LEU A 61 -4.14 -12.16 -18.37
C LEU A 61 -4.48 -12.30 -19.86
N GLU A 62 -5.76 -12.44 -20.16
CA GLU A 62 -6.26 -12.75 -21.51
C GLU A 62 -6.34 -11.48 -22.37
N ALA A 63 -6.30 -11.68 -23.69
CA ALA A 63 -6.33 -10.59 -24.68
C ALA A 63 -7.61 -9.73 -24.63
N ASP A 64 -8.73 -10.32 -24.18
CA ASP A 64 -10.01 -9.64 -24.03
C ASP A 64 -10.15 -8.85 -22.72
N GLY A 65 -9.12 -8.88 -21.86
CA GLY A 65 -9.09 -8.22 -20.57
C GLY A 65 -9.58 -9.07 -19.40
N SER A 66 -10.00 -10.31 -19.65
CA SER A 66 -10.32 -11.27 -18.60
C SER A 66 -9.04 -11.84 -17.94
N CYS A 67 -9.20 -12.50 -16.81
CA CYS A 67 -8.14 -13.24 -16.14
C CYS A 67 -8.56 -14.71 -15.96
N THR A 68 -7.63 -15.61 -16.29
CA THR A 68 -7.78 -17.04 -16.05
C THR A 68 -6.83 -17.47 -14.94
N VAL A 69 -7.35 -18.14 -13.91
CA VAL A 69 -6.57 -18.82 -12.88
C VAL A 69 -6.91 -20.30 -12.93
N GLU A 70 -5.91 -21.16 -13.07
CA GLU A 70 -6.05 -22.62 -13.08
C GLU A 70 -5.11 -23.23 -12.05
N ASP A 71 -5.58 -24.26 -11.34
CA ASP A 71 -4.76 -25.05 -10.43
C ASP A 71 -4.88 -26.55 -10.73
N ASN A 72 -3.92 -27.33 -10.25
CA ASN A 72 -3.97 -28.78 -10.32
C ASN A 72 -4.32 -29.44 -8.97
N GLY A 73 -5.09 -28.72 -8.13
CA GLY A 73 -5.58 -29.20 -6.85
C GLY A 73 -6.63 -30.32 -6.94
N ARG A 74 -7.38 -30.52 -5.86
CA ARG A 74 -8.45 -31.56 -5.81
C ARG A 74 -9.68 -31.22 -6.65
N GLY A 75 -9.84 -29.94 -7.02
CA GLY A 75 -11.08 -29.40 -7.57
C GLY A 75 -12.12 -29.11 -6.48
N ILE A 76 -12.90 -28.06 -6.67
CA ILE A 76 -14.01 -27.71 -5.77
C ILE A 76 -15.04 -28.86 -5.76
N PRO A 77 -15.57 -29.28 -4.58
CA PRO A 77 -16.56 -30.33 -4.51
C PRO A 77 -17.80 -30.05 -5.35
N VAL A 78 -18.15 -30.97 -6.26
CA VAL A 78 -19.29 -30.83 -7.20
C VAL A 78 -20.52 -31.59 -6.74
N GLY A 79 -20.43 -32.37 -5.65
CA GLY A 79 -21.52 -33.15 -5.10
C GLY A 79 -22.70 -32.30 -4.62
N MET A 80 -23.82 -32.97 -4.31
CA MET A 80 -25.03 -32.33 -3.80
C MET A 80 -24.82 -31.72 -2.43
N HIS A 81 -25.11 -30.44 -2.28
CA HIS A 81 -25.14 -29.73 -1.00
C HIS A 81 -26.52 -29.84 -0.34
N ALA A 82 -26.62 -29.61 0.98
CA ALA A 82 -27.88 -29.63 1.70
C ALA A 82 -28.96 -28.65 1.18
N LYS A 83 -28.55 -27.63 0.42
CA LYS A 83 -29.46 -26.70 -0.26
C LYS A 83 -30.10 -27.26 -1.55
N GLY A 84 -29.86 -28.52 -1.88
CA GLY A 84 -30.43 -29.15 -3.08
C GLY A 84 -29.76 -28.76 -4.41
N VAL A 85 -28.58 -28.17 -4.36
CA VAL A 85 -27.77 -27.81 -5.53
C VAL A 85 -26.31 -28.24 -5.33
N SER A 86 -25.53 -28.26 -6.41
CA SER A 86 -24.10 -28.56 -6.35
C SER A 86 -23.37 -27.66 -5.33
N ALA A 87 -22.48 -28.26 -4.54
CA ALA A 87 -21.67 -27.52 -3.57
C ALA A 87 -20.83 -26.41 -4.24
N ALA A 88 -20.31 -26.64 -5.44
CA ALA A 88 -19.60 -25.64 -6.21
C ALA A 88 -20.50 -24.41 -6.51
N ARG A 89 -21.76 -24.62 -6.93
CA ARG A 89 -22.72 -23.54 -7.13
C ARG A 89 -22.91 -22.70 -5.88
N VAL A 90 -22.96 -23.33 -4.69
CA VAL A 90 -23.11 -22.63 -3.40
C VAL A 90 -21.90 -21.75 -3.11
N VAL A 91 -20.68 -22.23 -3.37
CA VAL A 91 -19.43 -21.47 -3.16
C VAL A 91 -19.39 -20.18 -3.98
N PHE A 92 -19.84 -20.20 -5.22
CA PHE A 92 -19.78 -19.03 -6.10
C PHE A 92 -20.99 -18.10 -5.99
N SER A 93 -22.14 -18.58 -5.52
CA SER A 93 -23.38 -17.80 -5.50
C SER A 93 -23.85 -17.37 -4.11
N THR A 94 -23.20 -17.82 -3.04
CA THR A 94 -23.62 -17.52 -1.66
C THR A 94 -22.46 -16.94 -0.87
N LEU A 95 -22.68 -15.79 -0.18
CA LEU A 95 -21.72 -15.24 0.77
C LEU A 95 -21.62 -16.16 2.00
N HIS A 96 -20.43 -16.18 2.60
CA HIS A 96 -20.13 -17.00 3.77
C HIS A 96 -20.38 -18.49 3.53
N ALA A 97 -20.02 -18.97 2.35
CA ALA A 97 -20.06 -20.37 1.96
C ALA A 97 -18.66 -20.86 1.62
N GLY A 98 -18.22 -21.95 2.24
CA GLY A 98 -16.91 -22.54 2.00
C GLY A 98 -16.61 -23.71 2.93
N GLY A 99 -15.66 -24.55 2.55
CA GLY A 99 -15.18 -25.69 3.34
C GLY A 99 -14.03 -25.38 4.30
N LYS A 100 -13.76 -24.08 4.57
CA LYS A 100 -12.61 -23.60 5.37
C LYS A 100 -13.03 -23.12 6.77
N PHE A 101 -14.32 -23.21 7.14
CA PHE A 101 -14.83 -22.85 8.45
C PHE A 101 -14.49 -23.89 9.54
N ASP A 102 -14.25 -25.15 9.13
CA ASP A 102 -13.85 -26.22 10.01
C ASP A 102 -12.44 -26.70 9.62
N ASN A 103 -11.58 -26.90 10.62
CA ASN A 103 -10.17 -27.34 10.43
C ASN A 103 -10.02 -28.78 9.90
N ASN A 104 -11.13 -29.44 9.50
CA ASN A 104 -11.11 -30.83 9.02
C ASN A 104 -10.52 -30.98 7.61
N ALA A 105 -10.75 -29.99 6.72
CA ALA A 105 -10.31 -30.04 5.32
C ALA A 105 -9.01 -29.24 5.09
N TYR A 106 -8.76 -28.20 5.90
CA TYR A 106 -7.61 -27.33 5.82
C TYR A 106 -7.11 -27.03 7.25
N LYS A 107 -5.86 -27.41 7.57
CA LYS A 107 -5.24 -27.09 8.86
C LYS A 107 -4.92 -25.60 9.00
N THR A 108 -4.52 -25.00 7.91
CA THR A 108 -4.25 -23.56 7.77
C THR A 108 -4.77 -23.11 6.43
N SER A 109 -5.42 -21.96 6.38
CA SER A 109 -5.90 -21.36 5.14
C SER A 109 -5.85 -19.84 5.22
N GLY A 110 -5.72 -19.18 4.07
CA GLY A 110 -5.87 -17.74 3.92
C GLY A 110 -7.33 -17.31 3.77
N GLY A 111 -8.15 -18.15 3.16
CA GLY A 111 -9.56 -17.88 2.84
C GLY A 111 -10.53 -18.19 3.98
N LEU A 112 -10.59 -17.37 5.03
CA LEU A 112 -11.35 -17.64 6.26
C LEU A 112 -12.81 -17.24 6.22
N HIS A 113 -13.17 -16.25 5.40
CA HIS A 113 -14.50 -15.63 5.46
C HIS A 113 -15.52 -16.28 4.49
N GLY A 114 -15.07 -17.18 3.59
CA GLY A 114 -15.93 -17.85 2.62
C GLY A 114 -16.64 -16.89 1.66
N VAL A 115 -15.99 -15.77 1.30
CA VAL A 115 -16.58 -14.74 0.43
C VAL A 115 -15.78 -14.47 -0.84
N GLY A 116 -14.49 -14.79 -0.91
CA GLY A 116 -13.60 -14.39 -2.00
C GLY A 116 -14.15 -14.76 -3.38
N SER A 117 -14.44 -16.03 -3.63
CA SER A 117 -14.95 -16.50 -4.94
C SER A 117 -16.31 -15.88 -5.31
N SER A 118 -17.23 -15.74 -4.35
CA SER A 118 -18.54 -15.13 -4.59
C SER A 118 -18.45 -13.61 -4.79
N VAL A 119 -17.49 -12.94 -4.15
CA VAL A 119 -17.21 -11.52 -4.38
C VAL A 119 -16.64 -11.30 -5.77
N VAL A 120 -15.67 -12.11 -6.23
CA VAL A 120 -15.14 -12.01 -7.61
C VAL A 120 -16.26 -12.24 -8.62
N ASN A 121 -17.12 -13.23 -8.40
CA ASN A 121 -18.28 -13.48 -9.23
C ASN A 121 -19.21 -12.25 -9.29
N ALA A 122 -19.56 -11.68 -8.15
CA ALA A 122 -20.45 -10.51 -8.08
C ALA A 122 -19.90 -9.27 -8.80
N LEU A 123 -18.58 -9.10 -8.81
CA LEU A 123 -17.88 -7.92 -9.37
C LEU A 123 -17.37 -8.14 -10.80
N SER A 124 -17.78 -9.25 -11.43
CA SER A 124 -17.42 -9.59 -12.81
C SER A 124 -18.63 -9.53 -13.74
N THR A 125 -18.42 -9.10 -14.98
CA THR A 125 -19.40 -9.18 -16.06
C THR A 125 -19.81 -10.62 -16.30
N TYR A 126 -18.81 -11.52 -16.29
CA TYR A 126 -19.04 -12.96 -16.29
C TYR A 126 -17.93 -13.66 -15.50
N MET A 127 -18.25 -14.83 -15.00
CA MET A 127 -17.30 -15.80 -14.47
C MET A 127 -17.62 -17.17 -15.04
N ASP A 128 -16.61 -17.82 -15.60
CA ASP A 128 -16.65 -19.16 -16.19
C ASP A 128 -15.83 -20.12 -15.32
N VAL A 129 -16.38 -21.25 -14.94
CA VAL A 129 -15.78 -22.17 -13.98
C VAL A 129 -15.76 -23.58 -14.55
N GLU A 130 -14.58 -24.18 -14.68
CA GLU A 130 -14.38 -25.58 -15.00
C GLU A 130 -13.77 -26.32 -13.81
N ILE A 131 -14.38 -27.42 -13.39
CA ILE A 131 -13.91 -28.24 -12.27
C ILE A 131 -13.61 -29.64 -12.76
N SER A 132 -12.36 -30.03 -12.69
CA SER A 132 -11.88 -31.36 -13.01
C SER A 132 -11.84 -32.23 -11.75
N GLN A 133 -12.81 -33.15 -11.62
CA GLN A 133 -12.93 -33.99 -10.43
C GLN A 133 -13.61 -35.35 -10.80
N GLY A 134 -13.16 -36.43 -10.16
CA GLY A 134 -13.81 -37.73 -10.32
C GLY A 134 -13.81 -38.29 -11.76
N GLY A 135 -12.85 -37.90 -12.60
CA GLY A 135 -12.71 -38.32 -13.99
C GLY A 135 -13.54 -37.52 -15.01
N TYR A 136 -14.18 -36.46 -14.58
CA TYR A 136 -15.01 -35.58 -15.42
C TYR A 136 -14.64 -34.12 -15.24
N VAL A 137 -14.93 -33.31 -16.27
CA VAL A 137 -14.92 -31.86 -16.22
C VAL A 137 -16.36 -31.39 -16.06
N TYR A 138 -16.61 -30.64 -15.01
CA TYR A 138 -17.89 -30.00 -14.72
C TYR A 138 -17.80 -28.52 -15.07
N HIS A 139 -18.90 -27.92 -15.49
CA HIS A 139 -18.94 -26.54 -15.94
C HIS A 139 -20.04 -25.76 -15.24
N ASP A 140 -19.70 -24.55 -14.84
CA ASP A 140 -20.65 -23.54 -14.37
C ASP A 140 -20.29 -22.18 -14.96
N ARG A 141 -21.26 -21.29 -15.10
CA ARG A 141 -21.06 -19.93 -15.60
C ARG A 141 -22.01 -18.97 -14.92
N TYR A 142 -21.54 -17.77 -14.73
CA TYR A 142 -22.25 -16.69 -14.06
C TYR A 142 -22.18 -15.41 -14.88
N ALA A 143 -23.24 -14.59 -14.80
CA ALA A 143 -23.29 -13.23 -15.31
C ALA A 143 -23.64 -12.28 -14.15
N GLN A 144 -22.74 -11.37 -13.82
CA GLN A 144 -22.91 -10.40 -12.72
C GLN A 144 -23.36 -11.04 -11.39
N GLY A 145 -22.78 -12.20 -11.06
CA GLY A 145 -23.11 -12.96 -9.86
C GLY A 145 -24.25 -13.97 -10.00
N HIS A 146 -25.02 -13.92 -11.08
CA HIS A 146 -26.16 -14.81 -11.33
C HIS A 146 -25.77 -16.02 -12.16
N PRO A 147 -26.11 -17.25 -11.73
CA PRO A 147 -25.82 -18.44 -12.50
C PRO A 147 -26.66 -18.47 -13.80
N VAL A 148 -26.00 -18.84 -14.91
CA VAL A 148 -26.64 -18.94 -16.23
C VAL A 148 -26.66 -20.35 -16.79
N VAL A 149 -25.97 -21.30 -16.18
CA VAL A 149 -25.99 -22.73 -16.54
C VAL A 149 -27.12 -23.43 -15.78
N GLU A 150 -27.94 -24.19 -16.49
CA GLU A 150 -28.96 -25.03 -15.87
C GLU A 150 -28.31 -26.26 -15.21
N LEU A 151 -28.82 -26.64 -14.04
CA LEU A 151 -28.37 -27.82 -13.32
C LEU A 151 -29.13 -29.07 -13.79
N GLU A 152 -28.42 -30.17 -13.93
CA GLU A 152 -28.99 -31.47 -14.17
C GLU A 152 -29.25 -32.18 -12.84
N ASP A 153 -30.52 -32.36 -12.47
CA ASP A 153 -30.91 -32.91 -11.15
C ASP A 153 -30.20 -32.22 -9.96
N GLY A 154 -30.02 -30.90 -10.03
CA GLY A 154 -29.35 -30.13 -9.00
C GLY A 154 -27.80 -30.15 -9.07
N LEU A 155 -27.21 -30.87 -9.99
CA LEU A 155 -25.75 -30.99 -10.18
C LEU A 155 -25.28 -30.21 -11.41
N LEU A 156 -23.99 -29.87 -11.43
CA LEU A 156 -23.36 -29.23 -12.59
C LEU A 156 -23.28 -30.19 -13.78
N PRO A 157 -23.49 -29.71 -15.01
CA PRO A 157 -23.35 -30.54 -16.21
C PRO A 157 -21.88 -30.98 -16.41
N LYS A 158 -21.73 -32.20 -16.94
CA LYS A 158 -20.44 -32.77 -17.33
C LYS A 158 -20.17 -32.45 -18.80
N ILE A 159 -19.11 -31.64 -19.04
CA ILE A 159 -18.74 -31.24 -20.41
C ILE A 159 -17.67 -32.12 -21.04
N GLY A 160 -17.01 -32.99 -20.26
CA GLY A 160 -15.95 -33.86 -20.77
C GLY A 160 -15.43 -34.86 -19.77
N LYS A 161 -14.54 -35.78 -20.24
CA LYS A 161 -13.77 -36.70 -19.40
C LYS A 161 -12.35 -36.17 -19.25
N THR A 162 -11.77 -36.32 -18.07
CA THR A 162 -10.40 -35.91 -17.80
C THR A 162 -9.69 -36.89 -16.88
N LYS A 163 -8.35 -36.92 -16.96
CA LYS A 163 -7.50 -37.60 -15.98
C LYS A 163 -6.89 -36.62 -14.97
N LYS A 164 -7.07 -35.30 -15.23
CA LYS A 164 -6.57 -34.25 -14.34
C LYS A 164 -7.57 -33.98 -13.23
N THR A 165 -7.07 -33.35 -12.17
CA THR A 165 -7.88 -32.70 -11.14
C THR A 165 -7.52 -31.24 -11.07
N GLY A 166 -8.40 -30.38 -10.53
CA GLY A 166 -8.16 -28.97 -10.35
C GLY A 166 -9.36 -28.10 -10.65
N THR A 167 -9.17 -26.81 -10.47
CA THR A 167 -10.18 -25.79 -10.76
C THR A 167 -9.60 -24.77 -11.73
N LYS A 168 -10.39 -24.38 -12.72
CA LYS A 168 -10.06 -23.29 -13.65
C LYS A 168 -11.18 -22.28 -13.64
N ILE A 169 -10.83 -21.03 -13.38
CA ILE A 169 -11.75 -19.90 -13.30
C ILE A 169 -11.26 -18.83 -14.26
N ASN A 170 -12.15 -18.42 -15.18
CA ASN A 170 -11.96 -17.25 -16.02
C ASN A 170 -13.01 -16.20 -15.64
N PHE A 171 -12.61 -14.95 -15.44
CA PHE A 171 -13.53 -13.87 -15.10
C PHE A 171 -13.15 -12.56 -15.77
N LEU A 172 -14.15 -11.76 -16.13
CA LEU A 172 -14.00 -10.45 -16.72
C LEU A 172 -14.54 -9.40 -15.75
N PRO A 173 -13.71 -8.47 -15.24
CA PRO A 173 -14.16 -7.41 -14.34
C PRO A 173 -15.28 -6.57 -14.96
N ASP A 174 -16.23 -6.15 -14.11
CA ASP A 174 -17.40 -5.39 -14.56
C ASP A 174 -17.09 -3.89 -14.67
N PRO A 175 -17.19 -3.27 -15.86
CA PRO A 175 -16.95 -1.85 -16.06
C PRO A 175 -18.00 -0.94 -15.39
N GLU A 176 -19.13 -1.48 -14.93
CA GLU A 176 -20.10 -0.74 -14.11
C GLU A 176 -19.61 -0.54 -12.67
N ILE A 177 -18.64 -1.37 -12.22
CA ILE A 177 -18.09 -1.35 -10.86
C ILE A 177 -16.73 -0.66 -10.83
N PHE A 178 -15.86 -0.96 -11.80
CA PHE A 178 -14.48 -0.49 -11.85
C PHE A 178 -14.32 0.63 -12.87
N GLU A 179 -13.70 1.75 -12.45
CA GLU A 179 -13.37 2.86 -13.37
C GLU A 179 -12.42 2.43 -14.49
N LYS A 180 -11.50 1.51 -14.17
CA LYS A 180 -10.57 0.89 -15.09
C LYS A 180 -10.62 -0.63 -14.90
N THR A 181 -10.78 -1.37 -15.99
CA THR A 181 -10.85 -2.85 -15.99
C THR A 181 -9.54 -3.52 -16.44
N ARG A 182 -8.47 -2.73 -16.67
CA ARG A 182 -7.19 -3.28 -17.07
C ARG A 182 -6.35 -3.61 -15.83
N PHE A 183 -6.05 -4.89 -15.65
CA PHE A 183 -5.14 -5.37 -14.61
C PHE A 183 -3.74 -4.79 -14.79
N ARG A 184 -3.14 -4.38 -13.68
CA ARG A 184 -1.77 -3.90 -13.64
C ARG A 184 -0.82 -5.08 -13.48
N GLU A 185 -0.11 -5.39 -14.55
CA GLU A 185 0.71 -6.60 -14.68
C GLU A 185 1.86 -6.68 -13.68
N ASP A 186 2.50 -5.55 -13.36
CA ASP A 186 3.64 -5.54 -12.43
C ASP A 186 3.22 -5.92 -11.02
N ASP A 187 2.07 -5.43 -10.54
CA ASP A 187 1.53 -5.79 -9.23
C ASP A 187 1.16 -7.28 -9.19
N VAL A 188 0.58 -7.81 -10.28
CA VAL A 188 0.24 -9.23 -10.37
C VAL A 188 1.51 -10.09 -10.36
N LYS A 189 2.53 -9.73 -11.16
CA LYS A 189 3.82 -10.43 -11.19
C LYS A 189 4.50 -10.42 -9.82
N SER A 190 4.58 -9.25 -9.17
CA SER A 190 5.15 -9.13 -7.83
C SER A 190 4.45 -10.02 -6.82
N ARG A 191 3.11 -10.02 -6.83
CA ARG A 191 2.32 -10.88 -5.94
C ARG A 191 2.52 -12.37 -6.21
N MET A 192 2.63 -12.79 -7.49
CA MET A 192 2.90 -14.19 -7.84
C MET A 192 4.30 -14.60 -7.39
N HIS A 193 5.29 -13.74 -7.55
CA HIS A 193 6.66 -14.00 -7.11
C HIS A 193 6.75 -14.10 -5.57
N GLU A 194 6.13 -13.18 -4.83
CA GLU A 194 6.03 -13.27 -3.36
C GLU A 194 5.37 -14.58 -2.91
N THR A 195 4.29 -14.98 -3.60
CA THR A 195 3.60 -16.24 -3.30
C THR A 195 4.49 -17.46 -3.55
N ALA A 196 5.33 -17.44 -4.59
CA ALA A 196 6.29 -18.51 -4.85
C ALA A 196 7.36 -18.60 -3.75
N TYR A 197 7.91 -17.47 -3.29
CA TYR A 197 8.86 -17.45 -2.17
C TYR A 197 8.27 -18.01 -0.86
N LEU A 198 7.01 -17.74 -0.59
CA LEU A 198 6.33 -18.27 0.60
C LEU A 198 6.00 -19.77 0.50
N ASN A 199 6.07 -20.34 -0.70
CA ASN A 199 5.71 -21.72 -1.01
C ASN A 199 6.76 -22.40 -1.90
N PRO A 200 7.92 -22.83 -1.36
CA PRO A 200 9.06 -23.32 -2.15
C PRO A 200 8.78 -24.53 -3.05
N LYS A 201 7.66 -25.25 -2.81
CA LYS A 201 7.25 -26.41 -3.60
C LYS A 201 6.19 -26.08 -4.65
N LEU A 202 5.75 -24.83 -4.71
CA LEU A 202 4.75 -24.35 -5.65
C LEU A 202 5.44 -23.75 -6.87
N THR A 203 4.91 -24.05 -8.04
CA THR A 203 5.26 -23.38 -9.30
C THR A 203 4.10 -22.53 -9.74
N ILE A 204 4.31 -21.25 -9.99
CA ILE A 204 3.29 -20.34 -10.54
C ILE A 204 3.71 -19.93 -11.94
N ILE A 205 2.87 -20.20 -12.92
CA ILE A 205 3.10 -19.86 -14.31
C ILE A 205 2.23 -18.65 -14.65
N TYR A 206 2.88 -17.54 -14.95
CA TYR A 206 2.22 -16.30 -15.34
C TYR A 206 2.31 -16.13 -16.86
N GLU A 207 1.19 -15.78 -17.51
CA GLU A 207 1.13 -15.41 -18.92
C GLU A 207 0.38 -14.08 -19.10
N ASP A 208 0.92 -13.19 -19.92
CA ASP A 208 0.21 -11.99 -20.37
C ASP A 208 0.01 -12.03 -21.90
N ARG A 209 -1.22 -12.35 -22.31
CA ARG A 209 -1.64 -12.46 -23.70
C ARG A 209 -2.16 -11.15 -24.27
N ARG A 210 -2.19 -10.08 -23.50
CA ARG A 210 -2.59 -8.74 -23.95
C ARG A 210 -1.52 -8.06 -24.78
N LYS A 211 -0.25 -8.54 -24.68
CA LYS A 211 0.90 -8.04 -25.42
C LYS A 211 1.01 -8.69 -26.81
N PRO A 212 1.58 -7.99 -27.81
CA PRO A 212 1.80 -8.57 -29.15
C PRO A 212 2.65 -9.85 -29.12
N GLN A 213 3.62 -9.90 -28.21
CA GLN A 213 4.37 -11.11 -27.85
C GLN A 213 3.95 -11.52 -26.45
N VAL A 214 3.41 -12.75 -26.34
CA VAL A 214 2.97 -13.30 -25.07
C VAL A 214 4.15 -13.32 -24.10
N GLU A 215 3.98 -12.64 -22.96
CA GLU A 215 4.94 -12.73 -21.86
C GLU A 215 4.65 -14.01 -21.08
N HIS A 216 5.68 -14.81 -20.83
CA HIS A 216 5.58 -16.05 -20.06
C HIS A 216 6.68 -16.06 -19.00
N ILE A 217 6.29 -16.20 -17.74
CA ILE A 217 7.20 -16.22 -16.59
C ILE A 217 6.82 -17.42 -15.70
N GLU A 218 7.82 -18.20 -15.31
CA GLU A 218 7.66 -19.26 -14.32
C GLU A 218 8.32 -18.81 -13.00
N PHE A 219 7.52 -18.70 -11.94
CA PHE A 219 7.97 -18.42 -10.59
C PHE A 219 8.08 -19.75 -9.83
N HIS A 220 9.30 -20.14 -9.48
CA HIS A 220 9.59 -21.32 -8.66
C HIS A 220 10.79 -21.00 -7.79
N GLU A 221 10.58 -20.89 -6.48
CA GLU A 221 11.56 -20.33 -5.55
C GLU A 221 11.91 -21.38 -4.45
N PRO A 222 12.76 -22.36 -4.77
CA PRO A 222 13.09 -23.45 -3.84
C PRO A 222 13.82 -22.98 -2.58
N ASP A 223 14.49 -21.83 -2.63
CA ASP A 223 15.16 -21.22 -1.48
C ASP A 223 14.17 -20.55 -0.50
N GLY A 224 12.89 -20.45 -0.85
CA GLY A 224 11.84 -19.92 -0.01
C GLY A 224 12.10 -18.49 0.48
N ILE A 225 11.75 -18.20 1.73
CA ILE A 225 11.91 -16.85 2.29
C ILE A 225 13.38 -16.41 2.43
N VAL A 226 14.33 -17.33 2.38
CA VAL A 226 15.78 -17.02 2.30
C VAL A 226 16.07 -16.36 0.95
N GLY A 227 15.57 -16.94 -0.15
CA GLY A 227 15.63 -16.36 -1.48
C GLY A 227 14.93 -14.99 -1.54
N PHE A 228 13.79 -14.87 -0.86
CA PHE A 228 13.05 -13.63 -0.80
C PHE A 228 13.85 -12.48 -0.17
N VAL A 229 14.50 -12.73 0.98
CA VAL A 229 15.37 -11.73 1.62
C VAL A 229 16.57 -11.36 0.74
N LYS A 230 17.16 -12.33 0.01
CA LYS A 230 18.24 -12.06 -0.95
C LYS A 230 17.76 -11.18 -2.10
N ASP A 231 16.58 -11.46 -2.64
CA ASP A 231 15.97 -10.66 -3.71
C ASP A 231 15.67 -9.23 -3.25
N LEU A 232 15.11 -9.07 -2.04
CA LEU A 232 14.86 -7.76 -1.43
C LEU A 232 16.15 -6.93 -1.27
N ASN A 233 17.29 -7.58 -1.09
CA ASN A 233 18.59 -6.94 -0.89
C ASN A 233 19.49 -6.98 -2.14
N ASN A 234 18.97 -7.39 -3.30
CA ASN A 234 19.77 -7.67 -4.50
C ASN A 234 20.68 -6.50 -4.94
N ASN A 235 20.26 -5.26 -4.68
CA ASN A 235 21.01 -4.05 -5.05
C ASN A 235 21.64 -3.34 -3.84
N LEU A 236 21.68 -3.99 -2.67
CA LEU A 236 22.17 -3.41 -1.42
C LEU A 236 23.47 -4.08 -0.98
N GLU A 237 24.31 -3.34 -0.27
CA GLU A 237 25.49 -3.89 0.36
C GLU A 237 25.09 -4.69 1.60
N VAL A 238 25.19 -6.02 1.52
CA VAL A 238 24.84 -6.94 2.61
C VAL A 238 26.03 -7.16 3.55
N LEU A 239 25.77 -7.25 4.84
CA LEU A 239 26.79 -7.33 5.88
C LEU A 239 27.08 -8.76 6.35
N HIS A 240 26.22 -9.71 6.08
CA HIS A 240 26.35 -11.13 6.41
C HIS A 240 25.39 -11.97 5.56
N ASP A 241 25.53 -13.28 5.58
CA ASP A 241 24.59 -14.21 4.94
C ASP A 241 23.20 -14.14 5.61
N VAL A 242 22.15 -14.52 4.87
CA VAL A 242 20.79 -14.54 5.41
C VAL A 242 20.71 -15.49 6.60
N ILE A 243 20.20 -14.99 7.71
CA ILE A 243 19.89 -15.76 8.92
C ILE A 243 18.47 -16.31 8.75
N TYR A 244 18.31 -17.60 8.94
CA TYR A 244 17.04 -18.31 8.82
C TYR A 244 16.79 -19.19 10.03
N PHE A 245 15.55 -19.19 10.50
CA PHE A 245 15.08 -20.11 11.51
C PHE A 245 13.61 -20.48 11.29
N LYS A 246 13.25 -21.66 11.81
CA LYS A 246 11.89 -22.17 11.78
C LYS A 246 11.60 -22.90 13.07
N GLY A 247 10.39 -22.77 13.59
CA GLY A 247 9.93 -23.49 14.78
C GLY A 247 8.41 -23.50 14.89
N GLU A 248 7.91 -24.13 15.92
CA GLU A 248 6.49 -24.22 16.23
C GLU A 248 6.24 -23.92 17.70
N SER A 249 5.23 -23.16 17.99
CA SER A 249 4.77 -22.89 19.36
C SER A 249 3.26 -22.68 19.37
N GLU A 250 2.57 -23.24 20.36
CA GLU A 250 1.10 -23.15 20.50
C GLU A 250 0.32 -23.63 19.24
N GLY A 251 0.89 -24.55 18.44
CA GLY A 251 0.29 -25.02 17.18
C GLY A 251 0.43 -24.03 16.02
N ILE A 252 1.24 -22.99 16.18
CA ILE A 252 1.55 -22.00 15.16
C ILE A 252 2.97 -22.25 14.64
N GLU A 253 3.10 -22.54 13.34
CA GLU A 253 4.41 -22.59 12.70
C GLU A 253 4.90 -21.15 12.48
N VAL A 254 6.17 -20.91 12.82
CA VAL A 254 6.85 -19.62 12.61
C VAL A 254 8.10 -19.87 11.79
N GLU A 255 8.24 -19.13 10.70
CA GLU A 255 9.38 -19.17 9.82
C GLU A 255 9.87 -17.73 9.61
N ALA A 256 11.16 -17.48 9.78
CA ALA A 256 11.72 -16.15 9.64
C ALA A 256 13.08 -16.20 8.95
N ALA A 257 13.31 -15.25 8.07
CA ALA A 257 14.61 -14.98 7.45
C ALA A 257 14.92 -13.49 7.56
N PHE A 258 16.18 -13.15 7.86
CA PHE A 258 16.59 -11.75 7.92
C PHE A 258 18.07 -11.57 7.61
N GLN A 259 18.40 -10.36 7.17
CA GLN A 259 19.77 -9.97 6.80
C GLN A 259 19.96 -8.47 7.08
N TYR A 260 21.16 -8.07 7.46
CA TYR A 260 21.51 -6.67 7.61
C TYR A 260 22.23 -6.16 6.38
N THR A 261 21.93 -4.91 6.04
CA THR A 261 22.56 -4.15 4.97
C THR A 261 23.25 -2.91 5.54
N SER A 262 24.01 -2.21 4.70
CA SER A 262 24.63 -0.92 5.07
C SER A 262 23.62 0.23 5.14
N GLU A 263 22.36 0.00 4.80
CA GLU A 263 21.28 0.99 4.86
C GLU A 263 20.88 1.36 6.30
N PHE A 264 20.17 2.48 6.46
CA PHE A 264 19.78 3.01 7.77
C PHE A 264 18.26 2.89 8.05
N HIS A 265 17.55 2.02 7.37
CA HIS A 265 16.13 1.79 7.60
C HIS A 265 15.81 0.30 7.75
N GLU A 266 14.71 -0.03 8.43
CA GLU A 266 14.21 -1.40 8.52
C GLU A 266 13.23 -1.68 7.37
N ASN A 267 13.31 -2.88 6.79
CA ASN A 267 12.34 -3.42 5.85
C ASN A 267 11.85 -4.78 6.36
N ILE A 268 10.76 -4.81 7.11
CA ILE A 268 10.25 -6.02 7.74
C ILE A 268 8.86 -6.35 7.20
N MET A 269 8.75 -7.45 6.50
CA MET A 269 7.52 -7.96 5.93
C MET A 269 6.93 -9.08 6.78
N GLY A 270 5.63 -9.01 7.07
CA GLY A 270 4.91 -10.02 7.84
C GLY A 270 3.84 -10.71 7.03
N PHE A 271 3.77 -12.03 7.15
CA PHE A 271 2.80 -12.86 6.47
C PHE A 271 2.11 -13.81 7.45
N CYS A 272 0.80 -13.95 7.31
CA CYS A 272 0.01 -14.95 8.02
C CYS A 272 -0.79 -15.77 7.00
N ASN A 273 -0.56 -17.10 6.96
CA ASN A 273 -1.18 -18.00 5.99
C ASN A 273 -1.02 -17.49 4.54
N ASN A 274 0.20 -17.08 4.17
CA ASN A 274 0.58 -16.51 2.87
C ASN A 274 -0.05 -15.14 2.54
N ILE A 275 -0.77 -14.52 3.45
CA ILE A 275 -1.35 -13.19 3.26
C ILE A 275 -0.39 -12.15 3.82
N TYR A 276 -0.03 -11.18 2.99
CA TYR A 276 0.79 -10.04 3.41
C TYR A 276 0.02 -9.11 4.34
N ASN A 277 0.57 -8.88 5.52
CA ASN A 277 0.01 -7.95 6.50
C ASN A 277 0.73 -6.61 6.40
N SER A 278 0.28 -5.76 5.48
CA SER A 278 0.92 -4.48 5.15
C SER A 278 0.97 -3.50 6.34
N GLU A 279 0.02 -3.59 7.25
CA GLU A 279 -0.03 -2.80 8.50
C GLU A 279 0.59 -3.56 9.68
N GLY A 280 1.25 -4.69 9.40
CA GLY A 280 1.92 -5.51 10.40
C GLY A 280 0.97 -6.39 11.21
N GLY A 281 1.22 -6.51 12.50
CA GLY A 281 0.40 -7.30 13.40
C GLY A 281 1.16 -7.92 14.56
N ALA A 282 0.44 -8.71 15.34
CA ALA A 282 0.92 -9.28 16.59
C ALA A 282 2.17 -10.16 16.41
N HIS A 283 2.27 -10.91 15.30
CA HIS A 283 3.44 -11.75 14.98
C HIS A 283 4.71 -10.91 14.78
N LEU A 284 4.64 -9.78 14.04
CA LEU A 284 5.78 -8.88 13.90
C LEU A 284 6.17 -8.23 15.22
N THR A 285 5.20 -7.88 16.06
CA THR A 285 5.44 -7.35 17.41
C THR A 285 6.20 -8.37 18.26
N GLY A 286 5.80 -9.64 18.21
CA GLY A 286 6.49 -10.73 18.90
C GLY A 286 7.95 -10.88 18.49
N PHE A 287 8.22 -10.93 17.18
CA PHE A 287 9.56 -10.96 16.62
C PHE A 287 10.40 -9.74 17.06
N LYS A 288 9.89 -8.54 16.81
CA LYS A 288 10.61 -7.27 17.10
C LYS A 288 10.98 -7.14 18.57
N THR A 289 10.09 -7.53 19.47
CA THR A 289 10.32 -7.46 20.92
C THR A 289 11.35 -8.50 21.37
N ALA A 290 11.16 -9.76 20.97
CA ALA A 290 12.07 -10.85 21.34
C ALA A 290 13.49 -10.58 20.80
N PHE A 291 13.60 -10.22 19.52
CA PHE A 291 14.88 -9.94 18.90
C PHE A 291 15.61 -8.78 19.58
N THR A 292 14.90 -7.69 19.91
CA THR A 292 15.48 -6.56 20.64
C THR A 292 16.02 -6.97 22.02
N THR A 293 15.30 -7.84 22.72
CA THR A 293 15.72 -8.36 24.03
C THR A 293 16.98 -9.21 23.90
N ILE A 294 17.04 -10.10 22.91
CA ILE A 294 18.19 -10.97 22.65
C ILE A 294 19.46 -10.14 22.38
N ILE A 295 19.38 -9.18 21.47
CA ILE A 295 20.52 -8.35 21.10
C ILE A 295 21.02 -7.53 22.29
N ASN A 296 20.14 -6.98 23.12
CA ASN A 296 20.55 -6.28 24.33
C ASN A 296 21.20 -7.21 25.35
N SER A 297 20.74 -8.46 25.49
CA SER A 297 21.36 -9.46 26.36
C SER A 297 22.79 -9.75 25.92
N TYR A 298 22.99 -10.09 24.65
CA TYR A 298 24.34 -10.33 24.10
C TYR A 298 25.24 -9.11 24.13
N ALA A 299 24.72 -7.91 23.91
CA ALA A 299 25.51 -6.69 23.99
C ALA A 299 26.06 -6.45 25.41
N ARG A 300 25.31 -6.86 26.45
CA ARG A 300 25.77 -6.82 27.84
C ARG A 300 26.79 -7.94 28.14
N GLU A 301 26.52 -9.15 27.70
CA GLU A 301 27.39 -10.30 27.88
C GLU A 301 28.77 -10.08 27.23
N LEU A 302 28.80 -9.49 26.04
CA LEU A 302 30.03 -9.12 25.34
C LEU A 302 30.69 -7.84 25.87
N GLY A 303 30.10 -7.19 26.88
CA GLY A 303 30.63 -5.97 27.49
C GLY A 303 30.55 -4.71 26.62
N ILE A 304 29.80 -4.74 25.52
CA ILE A 304 29.55 -3.60 24.63
C ILE A 304 28.65 -2.58 25.36
N LEU A 305 27.61 -3.08 26.05
CA LEU A 305 26.81 -2.29 26.98
C LEU A 305 27.27 -2.57 28.43
N LYS A 306 27.67 -1.53 29.18
CA LYS A 306 27.99 -1.62 30.61
C LYS A 306 26.68 -1.66 31.42
N GLU A 307 26.77 -2.07 32.69
CA GLU A 307 25.60 -2.15 33.60
C GLU A 307 24.80 -0.84 33.69
N LYS A 308 25.48 0.32 33.60
CA LYS A 308 24.88 1.65 33.68
C LYS A 308 24.37 2.19 32.35
N ASP A 309 24.68 1.53 31.25
CA ASP A 309 24.30 2.00 29.93
C ASP A 309 22.82 1.66 29.66
N ALA A 310 22.10 2.59 29.02
CA ALA A 310 20.77 2.31 28.53
C ALA A 310 20.81 1.26 27.41
N ASN A 311 19.81 0.39 27.37
CA ASN A 311 19.63 -0.57 26.29
C ASN A 311 19.51 0.14 24.92
N PHE A 312 19.89 -0.56 23.87
CA PHE A 312 19.49 -0.20 22.52
C PHE A 312 17.95 -0.26 22.44
N ASN A 313 17.32 0.72 21.79
CA ASN A 313 15.90 0.64 21.53
C ASN A 313 15.62 -0.31 20.33
N GLY A 314 14.35 -0.62 20.10
CA GLY A 314 13.99 -1.54 19.04
C GLY A 314 14.40 -1.05 17.65
N THR A 315 14.34 0.26 17.41
CA THR A 315 14.73 0.86 16.13
C THR A 315 16.25 0.84 15.94
N ASP A 316 17.05 1.06 17.01
CA ASP A 316 18.51 0.89 16.94
C ASP A 316 18.88 -0.54 16.51
N VAL A 317 18.22 -1.53 17.13
CA VAL A 317 18.50 -2.96 16.88
C VAL A 317 18.14 -3.38 15.47
N ARG A 318 17.06 -2.85 14.91
CA ARG A 318 16.56 -3.24 13.58
C ARG A 318 17.02 -2.33 12.44
N ASN A 319 17.87 -1.36 12.74
CA ASN A 319 18.43 -0.47 11.73
C ASN A 319 19.27 -1.24 10.71
N GLY A 320 18.94 -1.12 9.43
CA GLY A 320 19.54 -1.86 8.32
C GLY A 320 19.04 -3.28 8.15
N MET A 321 18.03 -3.72 8.92
CA MET A 321 17.47 -5.07 8.82
C MET A 321 16.45 -5.17 7.69
N THR A 322 16.64 -6.14 6.79
CA THR A 322 15.60 -6.69 5.93
C THR A 322 15.16 -8.03 6.49
N ALA A 323 13.86 -8.23 6.72
CA ALA A 323 13.32 -9.46 7.30
C ALA A 323 11.99 -9.86 6.69
N VAL A 324 11.78 -11.17 6.55
CA VAL A 324 10.51 -11.78 6.18
C VAL A 324 10.11 -12.73 7.30
N ILE A 325 8.96 -12.48 7.92
CA ILE A 325 8.38 -13.30 8.98
C ILE A 325 7.07 -13.90 8.47
N SER A 326 7.02 -15.20 8.32
CA SER A 326 5.85 -15.96 7.87
C SER A 326 5.35 -16.87 8.98
N ILE A 327 4.06 -16.80 9.28
CA ILE A 327 3.43 -17.72 10.23
C ILE A 327 2.31 -18.51 9.57
N LYS A 328 2.10 -19.74 10.03
CA LYS A 328 0.93 -20.54 9.71
C LYS A 328 0.10 -20.71 10.97
N HIS A 329 -1.05 -20.06 10.97
CA HIS A 329 -1.94 -19.97 12.11
C HIS A 329 -3.25 -20.73 11.82
N PRO A 330 -3.73 -21.59 12.71
CA PRO A 330 -4.96 -22.39 12.48
C PRO A 330 -6.24 -21.54 12.51
N ASP A 331 -6.28 -20.43 13.25
CA ASP A 331 -7.44 -19.53 13.40
C ASP A 331 -7.01 -18.06 13.44
N PRO A 332 -6.52 -17.48 12.31
CA PRO A 332 -6.06 -16.09 12.32
C PRO A 332 -7.22 -15.10 12.33
N ARG A 333 -7.03 -14.01 13.08
CA ARG A 333 -7.97 -12.88 13.19
C ARG A 333 -7.32 -11.63 12.67
N PHE A 334 -7.99 -10.98 11.74
CA PHE A 334 -7.50 -9.77 11.10
C PHE A 334 -8.38 -8.57 11.42
N GLU A 335 -7.78 -7.38 11.47
CA GLU A 335 -8.52 -6.13 11.45
C GLU A 335 -9.06 -5.90 10.02
N GLY A 336 -10.35 -6.22 9.80
CA GLY A 336 -11.04 -5.99 8.53
C GLY A 336 -10.88 -7.09 7.46
N GLN A 337 -11.66 -6.95 6.38
CA GLN A 337 -11.75 -7.92 5.29
C GLN A 337 -10.48 -7.99 4.42
N THR A 338 -9.75 -6.89 4.29
CA THR A 338 -8.52 -6.80 3.49
C THR A 338 -7.31 -7.46 4.15
N LYS A 339 -7.46 -7.95 5.40
CA LYS A 339 -6.47 -8.73 6.15
C LYS A 339 -5.11 -8.05 6.32
N THR A 340 -5.09 -6.72 6.33
CA THR A 340 -3.86 -5.90 6.38
C THR A 340 -3.12 -5.99 7.70
N LYS A 341 -3.82 -6.32 8.80
CA LYS A 341 -3.24 -6.40 10.15
C LYS A 341 -3.73 -7.63 10.91
N LEU A 342 -2.80 -8.38 11.48
CA LEU A 342 -3.10 -9.55 12.31
C LEU A 342 -3.24 -9.16 13.79
N ASP A 343 -4.36 -9.56 14.43
CA ASP A 343 -4.70 -9.19 15.83
C ASP A 343 -4.62 -10.36 16.83
N ASN A 344 -3.94 -11.42 16.51
CA ASN A 344 -3.84 -12.62 17.35
C ASN A 344 -2.76 -12.50 18.42
N GLN A 345 -3.13 -12.47 19.71
CA GLN A 345 -2.16 -12.44 20.82
C GLN A 345 -1.33 -13.73 20.97
N ASP A 346 -1.89 -14.88 20.60
CA ASP A 346 -1.16 -16.15 20.52
C ASP A 346 -0.07 -16.12 19.43
N ALA A 347 -0.32 -15.47 18.28
CA ALA A 347 0.70 -15.26 17.26
C ALA A 347 1.88 -14.42 17.77
N ASN A 348 1.62 -13.42 18.63
CA ASN A 348 2.68 -12.65 19.29
C ASN A 348 3.54 -13.56 20.18
N ARG A 349 2.90 -14.34 21.07
CA ARG A 349 3.61 -15.24 21.98
C ARG A 349 4.40 -16.32 21.24
N ALA A 350 3.77 -16.95 20.23
CA ALA A 350 4.41 -18.00 19.44
C ALA A 350 5.64 -17.47 18.71
N THR A 351 5.52 -16.34 18.03
CA THR A 351 6.64 -15.73 17.30
C THR A 351 7.74 -15.28 18.27
N ALA A 352 7.39 -14.67 19.39
CA ALA A 352 8.36 -14.29 20.40
C ALA A 352 9.09 -15.50 20.98
N LYS A 353 8.37 -16.58 21.27
CA LYS A 353 8.94 -17.82 21.81
C LYS A 353 9.92 -18.46 20.83
N VAL A 354 9.49 -18.70 19.59
CA VAL A 354 10.35 -19.30 18.54
C VAL A 354 11.58 -18.44 18.28
N THR A 355 11.41 -17.11 18.20
CA THR A 355 12.55 -16.20 18.04
C THR A 355 13.52 -16.30 19.22
N SER A 356 13.02 -16.38 20.45
CA SER A 356 13.84 -16.48 21.66
C SER A 356 14.56 -17.82 21.79
N ASP A 357 14.02 -18.89 21.23
CA ASP A 357 14.64 -20.20 21.25
C ASP A 357 15.68 -20.35 20.13
N GLU A 358 15.39 -19.93 18.91
CA GLU A 358 16.19 -20.24 17.72
C GLU A 358 17.31 -19.22 17.45
N VAL A 359 17.07 -17.93 17.67
CA VAL A 359 18.05 -16.88 17.36
C VAL A 359 19.31 -16.99 18.22
N PRO A 360 19.23 -17.26 19.55
CA PRO A 360 20.42 -17.49 20.34
C PRO A 360 21.22 -18.70 19.86
N LEU A 361 20.56 -19.81 19.49
CA LEU A 361 21.24 -21.01 18.97
C LEU A 361 22.05 -20.72 17.69
N PHE A 362 21.57 -19.79 16.86
CA PHE A 362 22.32 -19.33 15.69
C PHE A 362 23.51 -18.47 16.10
N PHE A 363 23.31 -17.47 16.96
CA PHE A 363 24.36 -16.54 17.34
C PHE A 363 25.49 -17.17 18.17
N ASP A 364 25.18 -18.14 19.01
CA ASP A 364 26.18 -18.90 19.75
C ASP A 364 27.18 -19.62 18.83
N LYS A 365 26.72 -20.00 17.64
CA LYS A 365 27.55 -20.65 16.61
C LYS A 365 28.21 -19.64 15.64
N ASN A 366 27.70 -18.42 15.57
CA ASN A 366 28.08 -17.41 14.57
C ASN A 366 28.41 -16.07 15.23
N LEU A 367 29.43 -16.06 16.10
CA LEU A 367 29.80 -14.90 16.91
C LEU A 367 30.18 -13.67 16.09
N GLU A 368 30.80 -13.83 14.91
CA GLU A 368 31.17 -12.70 14.05
C GLU A 368 29.92 -12.02 13.45
N THR A 369 28.92 -12.80 13.06
CA THR A 369 27.63 -12.28 12.61
C THR A 369 26.93 -11.53 13.74
N LEU A 370 26.94 -12.08 14.97
CA LEU A 370 26.38 -11.41 16.14
C LEU A 370 27.07 -10.05 16.39
N LYS A 371 28.41 -9.99 16.33
CA LYS A 371 29.17 -8.74 16.49
C LYS A 371 28.79 -7.72 15.40
N THR A 372 28.61 -8.17 14.17
CA THR A 372 28.15 -7.31 13.06
C THR A 372 26.79 -6.70 13.36
N VAL A 373 25.82 -7.52 13.79
CA VAL A 373 24.46 -7.07 14.14
C VAL A 373 24.48 -6.08 15.31
N ILE A 374 25.22 -6.39 16.39
CA ILE A 374 25.37 -5.47 17.52
C ILE A 374 26.08 -4.18 17.10
N GLY A 375 27.06 -4.27 16.20
CA GLY A 375 27.74 -3.10 15.63
C GLY A 375 26.80 -2.16 14.87
N CYS A 376 25.83 -2.70 14.13
CA CYS A 376 24.76 -1.93 13.50
C CYS A 376 23.91 -1.20 14.55
N ALA A 377 23.47 -1.93 15.59
CA ALA A 377 22.69 -1.34 16.68
C ALA A 377 23.47 -0.24 17.44
N GLU A 378 24.75 -0.46 17.72
CA GLU A 378 25.62 0.54 18.36
C GLU A 378 25.79 1.79 17.51
N LYS A 379 26.01 1.63 16.20
CA LYS A 379 26.12 2.72 15.23
C LYS A 379 24.82 3.53 15.17
N ALA A 380 23.67 2.86 15.07
CA ALA A 380 22.35 3.48 15.06
C ALA A 380 22.09 4.25 16.37
N ALA A 381 22.35 3.65 17.53
CA ALA A 381 22.18 4.29 18.82
C ALA A 381 23.10 5.53 19.00
N LYS A 382 24.33 5.50 18.47
CA LYS A 382 25.22 6.67 18.47
C LYS A 382 24.66 7.81 17.63
N ILE A 383 24.17 7.50 16.44
CA ILE A 383 23.54 8.48 15.54
C ILE A 383 22.32 9.08 16.24
N ARG A 384 21.37 8.27 16.70
CA ARG A 384 20.17 8.72 17.42
C ARG A 384 20.51 9.63 18.61
N LYS A 385 21.47 9.23 19.47
CA LYS A 385 21.89 10.05 20.62
C LYS A 385 22.51 11.38 20.21
N ALA A 386 23.28 11.40 19.10
CA ALA A 386 23.84 12.64 18.56
C ALA A 386 22.73 13.58 18.06
N GLU A 387 21.73 13.04 17.41
CA GLU A 387 20.56 13.74 16.90
C GLU A 387 19.66 14.27 18.02
N GLU A 388 19.35 13.45 19.03
CA GLU A 388 18.63 13.88 20.24
C GLU A 388 19.35 15.04 20.93
N LYS A 389 20.71 14.99 21.03
CA LYS A 389 21.51 16.06 21.61
C LYS A 389 21.48 17.32 20.75
N ALA A 390 21.61 17.18 19.43
CA ALA A 390 21.53 18.32 18.50
C ALA A 390 20.14 18.97 18.58
N ARG A 391 19.08 18.16 18.63
CA ARG A 391 17.69 18.57 18.79
C ARG A 391 17.44 19.27 20.14
N THR A 392 17.87 18.68 21.25
CA THR A 392 17.76 19.31 22.59
C THR A 392 18.47 20.66 22.62
N ASN A 393 19.63 20.77 21.99
CA ASN A 393 20.37 22.04 21.85
C ASN A 393 19.61 23.06 20.96
N LEU A 394 18.91 22.60 19.93
CA LEU A 394 18.07 23.45 19.09
C LEU A 394 16.80 23.91 19.83
N LEU A 395 16.15 23.02 20.57
CA LEU A 395 14.93 23.32 21.35
C LEU A 395 15.23 24.20 22.58
N THR A 396 16.36 24.00 23.26
CA THR A 396 16.77 24.82 24.41
C THR A 396 17.31 26.19 24.02
N LYS A 397 17.86 26.35 22.82
CA LYS A 397 18.23 27.67 22.27
C LYS A 397 17.08 28.45 21.68
N GLN A 398 15.98 27.80 21.36
CA GLN A 398 14.71 28.42 20.96
C GLN A 398 13.77 28.45 22.17
N LYS A 399 13.90 29.43 23.05
CA LYS A 399 12.72 29.97 23.73
C LYS A 399 11.74 30.27 22.58
N PHE A 400 10.59 29.61 22.61
CA PHE A 400 9.50 29.79 21.65
C PHE A 400 9.21 31.29 21.46
N SER A 401 9.93 31.93 20.58
CA SER A 401 9.45 33.15 19.97
C SER A 401 8.52 32.72 18.86
N PHE A 402 7.29 33.17 18.89
CA PHE A 402 6.28 33.03 17.86
C PHE A 402 6.68 33.76 16.55
N ASP A 403 7.86 34.28 16.45
CA ASP A 403 8.49 34.83 15.26
C ASP A 403 9.07 33.68 14.40
N SER A 404 8.16 32.93 13.75
CA SER A 404 8.48 32.34 12.46
C SER A 404 9.05 33.47 11.59
N ASN A 405 10.18 33.30 10.97
CA ASN A 405 10.92 34.20 10.07
C ASN A 405 10.08 35.12 9.12
N GLY A 406 8.92 35.63 9.55
CA GLY A 406 7.98 36.44 8.78
C GLY A 406 7.30 35.74 7.59
N LYS A 407 7.60 34.46 7.35
CA LYS A 407 7.11 33.70 6.19
C LYS A 407 5.70 33.12 6.40
N LEU A 408 5.43 32.54 7.56
CA LEU A 408 4.13 31.95 7.87
C LEU A 408 3.08 33.04 8.17
N SER A 409 2.04 33.11 7.37
CA SER A 409 0.84 33.88 7.68
C SER A 409 -0.20 32.95 8.28
N ASN A 410 -0.19 32.82 9.62
CA ASN A 410 -1.07 31.90 10.33
C ASN A 410 -2.54 32.29 10.24
N CYS A 411 -3.45 31.33 10.52
CA CYS A 411 -4.88 31.57 10.71
C CYS A 411 -5.16 32.01 12.17
N GLU A 412 -6.34 32.59 12.39
CA GLU A 412 -6.76 33.14 13.69
C GLU A 412 -7.32 32.04 14.60
N SER A 413 -7.99 31.03 14.03
CA SER A 413 -8.55 29.92 14.77
C SER A 413 -7.44 29.04 15.39
N ARG A 414 -7.74 28.51 16.58
CA ARG A 414 -6.90 27.49 17.27
C ARG A 414 -7.52 26.10 17.21
N ASP A 415 -8.68 25.97 16.59
CA ASP A 415 -9.35 24.69 16.37
C ASP A 415 -8.73 23.99 15.17
N ALA A 416 -7.81 23.06 15.42
CA ALA A 416 -7.05 22.35 14.40
C ALA A 416 -7.96 21.65 13.37
N SER A 417 -9.12 21.14 13.80
CA SER A 417 -10.08 20.43 12.94
C SER A 417 -10.70 21.30 11.84
N LYS A 418 -10.59 22.62 11.97
CA LYS A 418 -11.12 23.60 11.00
C LYS A 418 -10.01 24.30 10.22
N CYS A 419 -8.75 24.18 10.68
CA CYS A 419 -7.63 24.93 10.12
C CYS A 419 -6.98 24.20 8.96
N GLU A 420 -6.54 24.95 7.97
CA GLU A 420 -5.83 24.45 6.81
C GLU A 420 -4.54 25.26 6.60
N ILE A 421 -3.48 24.64 6.12
CA ILE A 421 -2.26 25.34 5.73
C ILE A 421 -1.94 25.06 4.25
N PHE A 422 -1.71 26.13 3.50
CA PHE A 422 -1.28 26.05 2.10
C PHE A 422 0.22 26.33 2.02
N ILE A 423 0.96 25.36 1.51
CA ILE A 423 2.38 25.49 1.17
C ILE A 423 2.44 25.98 -0.27
N VAL A 424 2.84 27.23 -0.45
CA VAL A 424 2.72 27.95 -1.73
C VAL A 424 4.09 28.17 -2.34
N GLU A 425 4.23 27.88 -3.64
CA GLU A 425 5.45 28.13 -4.38
C GLU A 425 5.66 29.62 -4.61
N GLY A 426 6.79 30.13 -4.11
CA GLY A 426 7.24 31.50 -4.32
C GLY A 426 6.54 32.57 -3.49
N ASP A 427 7.21 33.69 -3.33
CA ASP A 427 6.71 34.85 -2.55
C ASP A 427 5.58 35.59 -3.29
N SER A 428 5.55 35.57 -4.65
CA SER A 428 4.53 36.25 -5.47
C SER A 428 3.16 35.58 -5.31
N ALA A 429 3.08 34.27 -5.58
CA ALA A 429 1.85 33.51 -5.38
C ALA A 429 1.45 33.48 -3.89
N GLY A 430 2.43 33.41 -2.98
CA GLY A 430 2.20 33.55 -1.55
C GLY A 430 1.57 34.89 -1.17
N GLY A 431 1.90 35.98 -1.84
CA GLY A 431 1.29 37.30 -1.66
C GLY A 431 -0.19 37.34 -2.09
N SER A 432 -0.51 36.83 -3.28
CA SER A 432 -1.88 36.70 -3.77
C SER A 432 -2.72 35.80 -2.88
N ALA A 433 -2.16 34.65 -2.47
CA ALA A 433 -2.83 33.70 -1.56
C ALA A 433 -3.12 34.31 -0.17
N LYS A 434 -2.20 35.12 0.37
CA LYS A 434 -2.41 35.84 1.64
C LYS A 434 -3.57 36.85 1.56
N MET A 435 -3.76 37.49 0.42
CA MET A 435 -4.89 38.41 0.20
C MET A 435 -6.20 37.64 0.00
N ALA A 436 -6.15 36.52 -0.71
CA ALA A 436 -7.31 35.73 -1.10
C ALA A 436 -7.89 34.89 0.05
N ARG A 437 -7.07 34.44 1.00
CA ARG A 437 -7.42 33.42 2.02
C ARG A 437 -8.53 33.84 2.99
N ASN A 438 -9.23 32.88 3.53
CA ASN A 438 -10.01 33.08 4.75
C ASN A 438 -9.07 33.09 5.97
N ARG A 439 -8.85 34.27 6.57
CA ARG A 439 -7.92 34.47 7.70
C ARG A 439 -8.30 33.67 8.94
N MET A 440 -9.57 33.34 9.11
CA MET A 440 -10.03 32.58 10.28
C MET A 440 -9.45 31.16 10.29
N TYR A 441 -9.41 30.48 9.15
CA TYR A 441 -9.12 29.04 9.09
C TYR A 441 -7.95 28.67 8.16
N GLN A 442 -7.49 29.59 7.28
CA GLN A 442 -6.46 29.28 6.30
C GLN A 442 -5.15 30.00 6.61
N ALA A 443 -4.10 29.22 6.76
CA ALA A 443 -2.72 29.69 6.87
C ALA A 443 -2.01 29.58 5.51
N ILE A 444 -1.10 30.53 5.23
CA ILE A 444 -0.27 30.53 4.02
C ILE A 444 1.20 30.50 4.41
N MET A 445 1.92 29.57 3.83
CA MET A 445 3.36 29.41 4.01
C MET A 445 4.05 29.39 2.64
N PRO A 446 4.60 30.53 2.18
CA PRO A 446 5.42 30.55 0.98
C PRO A 446 6.74 29.80 1.20
N ILE A 447 7.14 29.00 0.21
CA ILE A 447 8.47 28.37 0.16
C ILE A 447 9.28 28.98 -0.98
N ARG A 448 10.59 29.17 -0.77
CA ARG A 448 11.47 29.78 -1.78
C ARG A 448 12.17 28.70 -2.60
N GLY A 449 11.62 28.42 -3.78
CA GLY A 449 12.19 27.47 -4.72
C GLY A 449 12.17 26.02 -4.22
N LYS A 450 13.03 25.20 -4.78
CA LYS A 450 13.13 23.78 -4.48
C LYS A 450 13.69 23.53 -3.08
N ILE A 451 12.95 22.85 -2.23
CA ILE A 451 13.44 22.45 -0.91
C ILE A 451 14.53 21.37 -1.05
N LEU A 452 15.23 21.12 0.04
CA LEU A 452 16.25 20.06 0.10
C LEU A 452 15.63 18.70 -0.25
N ASN A 453 16.27 17.94 -1.16
CA ASN A 453 15.94 16.54 -1.38
C ASN A 453 16.42 15.71 -0.17
N VAL A 454 15.46 15.31 0.66
CA VAL A 454 15.73 14.61 1.92
C VAL A 454 16.16 13.16 1.71
N GLU A 455 15.85 12.56 0.57
CA GLU A 455 16.29 11.20 0.21
C GLU A 455 17.81 11.10 0.04
N LYS A 456 18.47 12.22 -0.33
CA LYS A 456 19.91 12.31 -0.54
C LYS A 456 20.67 12.99 0.61
N ALA A 457 19.96 13.61 1.51
CA ALA A 457 20.58 14.45 2.53
C ALA A 457 20.73 13.72 3.87
N SER A 458 21.83 13.97 4.57
CA SER A 458 21.94 13.55 5.97
C SER A 458 20.95 14.35 6.83
N ILE A 459 20.49 13.74 7.91
CA ILE A 459 19.50 14.32 8.83
C ILE A 459 19.94 15.68 9.37
N ASP A 460 21.23 15.87 9.68
CA ASP A 460 21.76 17.16 10.12
C ASP A 460 21.51 18.27 9.11
N LYS A 461 21.63 17.96 7.81
CA LYS A 461 21.32 18.89 6.72
C LYS A 461 19.83 19.15 6.60
N VAL A 462 19.00 18.10 6.76
CA VAL A 462 17.54 18.23 6.77
C VAL A 462 17.09 19.14 7.89
N LEU A 463 17.53 18.88 9.13
CA LEU A 463 17.23 19.70 10.30
C LEU A 463 17.88 21.10 10.28
N ALA A 464 18.96 21.30 9.52
CA ALA A 464 19.56 22.61 9.31
C ALA A 464 18.81 23.46 8.29
N ASN A 465 18.00 22.85 7.41
CA ASN A 465 17.27 23.56 6.35
C ASN A 465 16.19 24.49 6.94
N ALA A 466 16.21 25.75 6.55
CA ALA A 466 15.30 26.77 7.10
C ALA A 466 13.82 26.55 6.72
N GLU A 467 13.55 26.08 5.49
CA GLU A 467 12.19 25.83 5.03
C GLU A 467 11.58 24.62 5.76
N ILE A 468 12.35 23.54 5.90
CA ILE A 468 11.93 22.34 6.64
C ILE A 468 11.68 22.66 8.12
N LYS A 469 12.57 23.43 8.76
CA LYS A 469 12.35 23.91 10.13
C LYS A 469 11.06 24.69 10.27
N THR A 470 10.78 25.58 9.32
CA THR A 470 9.55 26.38 9.33
C THR A 470 8.32 25.50 9.23
N MET A 471 8.34 24.44 8.39
CA MET A 471 7.25 23.46 8.26
C MET A 471 7.03 22.67 9.56
N ILE A 472 8.09 22.12 10.14
CA ILE A 472 8.03 21.37 11.41
C ILE A 472 7.40 22.23 12.52
N ASN A 473 7.84 23.49 12.63
CA ASN A 473 7.32 24.43 13.63
C ASN A 473 5.85 24.82 13.34
N ALA A 474 5.49 25.01 12.06
CA ALA A 474 4.14 25.35 11.67
C ALA A 474 3.15 24.23 11.99
N PHE A 475 3.47 22.99 11.65
CA PHE A 475 2.60 21.84 11.86
C PHE A 475 2.44 21.51 13.35
N GLY A 476 3.49 21.61 14.14
CA GLY A 476 3.46 21.42 15.59
C GLY A 476 3.43 19.96 16.05
N CYS A 477 3.34 19.00 15.14
CA CYS A 477 3.25 17.56 15.42
C CYS A 477 4.62 16.88 15.56
N GLY A 478 5.72 17.62 15.40
CA GLY A 478 7.06 17.06 15.47
C GLY A 478 7.55 16.52 14.13
N PHE A 479 8.49 15.58 14.20
CA PHE A 479 9.22 15.07 13.05
C PHE A 479 9.73 13.67 13.40
N SER A 480 9.44 12.69 12.56
CA SER A 480 9.88 11.30 12.73
C SER A 480 10.98 10.98 11.71
N GLU A 481 12.02 10.33 12.17
CA GLU A 481 13.09 9.81 11.32
C GLU A 481 12.89 8.35 10.90
N GLY A 482 11.67 7.83 11.04
CA GLY A 482 11.45 6.40 10.96
C GLY A 482 11.93 5.64 12.21
N TYR A 483 12.57 6.32 13.16
CA TYR A 483 13.24 5.76 14.33
C TYR A 483 12.84 6.36 15.67
N GLY A 484 11.95 7.34 15.73
CA GLY A 484 11.63 8.02 16.98
C GLY A 484 10.17 8.35 17.18
N ASN A 485 9.67 8.20 18.42
CA ASN A 485 8.32 8.53 18.87
C ASN A 485 8.09 10.05 19.04
N ASP A 486 8.80 10.88 18.30
CA ASP A 486 8.72 12.33 18.46
C ASP A 486 7.67 12.97 17.56
N PHE A 487 7.14 12.23 16.61
CA PHE A 487 5.99 12.62 15.83
C PHE A 487 4.72 12.26 16.61
N ASP A 488 3.88 13.25 16.84
CA ASP A 488 2.62 13.10 17.56
C ASP A 488 1.52 13.79 16.75
N ILE A 489 0.77 13.02 15.98
CA ILE A 489 -0.28 13.50 15.09
C ILE A 489 -1.36 14.28 15.87
N SER A 490 -1.59 13.95 17.17
CA SER A 490 -2.58 14.64 17.99
C SER A 490 -2.25 16.11 18.23
N LYS A 491 -0.99 16.51 18.02
CA LYS A 491 -0.50 17.89 18.13
C LYS A 491 -0.54 18.66 16.81
N LEU A 492 -1.00 18.03 15.72
CA LEU A 492 -1.14 18.70 14.43
C LEU A 492 -2.08 19.90 14.55
N ARG A 493 -1.64 21.03 14.00
CA ARG A 493 -2.38 22.31 14.10
C ARG A 493 -3.34 22.56 12.95
N TYR A 494 -3.30 21.75 11.91
CA TYR A 494 -4.08 21.91 10.69
C TYR A 494 -4.67 20.57 10.26
N ASP A 495 -5.99 20.54 10.04
CA ASP A 495 -6.68 19.38 9.50
C ASP A 495 -6.18 19.01 8.10
N LYS A 496 -5.82 20.03 7.29
CA LYS A 496 -5.33 19.85 5.93
C LYS A 496 -4.02 20.59 5.68
N ILE A 497 -3.07 19.90 5.11
CA ILE A 497 -1.81 20.43 4.58
C ILE A 497 -1.91 20.35 3.06
N ILE A 498 -1.98 21.49 2.40
CA ILE A 498 -2.30 21.58 0.98
C ILE A 498 -1.08 22.11 0.23
N ILE A 499 -0.51 21.30 -0.64
CA ILE A 499 0.58 21.69 -1.55
C ILE A 499 -0.05 22.47 -2.69
N MET A 500 0.41 23.70 -2.91
CA MET A 500 -0.07 24.59 -3.95
C MET A 500 1.13 25.11 -4.76
N ALA A 501 1.49 24.38 -5.81
CA ALA A 501 2.59 24.64 -6.72
C ALA A 501 2.07 25.02 -8.11
N ASP A 502 2.92 25.67 -8.90
CA ASP A 502 2.63 26.03 -10.28
C ASP A 502 2.41 24.78 -11.16
N ALA A 503 1.62 24.91 -12.22
CA ALA A 503 1.30 23.82 -13.13
C ALA A 503 2.41 23.60 -14.19
N ASP A 504 3.67 23.66 -13.79
CA ASP A 504 4.84 23.45 -14.63
C ASP A 504 5.76 22.37 -14.07
N VAL A 505 6.87 22.09 -14.76
CA VAL A 505 7.84 21.05 -14.36
C VAL A 505 8.53 21.36 -13.03
N ASP A 506 8.71 22.64 -12.69
CA ASP A 506 9.33 23.05 -11.44
C ASP A 506 8.37 22.87 -10.27
N GLY A 507 7.10 23.25 -10.44
CA GLY A 507 6.05 23.02 -9.44
C GLY A 507 5.80 21.52 -9.20
N ALA A 508 5.82 20.69 -10.25
CA ALA A 508 5.76 19.24 -10.11
C ALA A 508 6.95 18.68 -9.30
N HIS A 509 8.17 19.20 -9.53
CA HIS A 509 9.35 18.82 -8.77
C HIS A 509 9.26 19.28 -7.30
N ILE A 510 8.79 20.50 -7.03
CA ILE A 510 8.57 21.00 -5.67
C ILE A 510 7.57 20.13 -4.91
N SER A 511 6.45 19.78 -5.57
CA SER A 511 5.46 18.84 -5.00
C SER A 511 6.07 17.49 -4.67
N THR A 512 6.89 16.94 -5.55
CA THR A 512 7.60 15.66 -5.32
C THR A 512 8.58 15.76 -4.15
N LEU A 513 9.32 16.85 -4.00
CA LEU A 513 10.22 17.06 -2.87
C LEU A 513 9.47 17.15 -1.54
N LEU A 514 8.33 17.85 -1.51
CA LEU A 514 7.46 17.94 -0.34
C LEU A 514 6.85 16.57 0.03
N LEU A 515 6.36 15.83 -0.97
CA LEU A 515 5.83 14.48 -0.76
C LEU A 515 6.92 13.53 -0.24
N THR A 516 8.14 13.63 -0.76
CA THR A 516 9.30 12.87 -0.25
C THR A 516 9.59 13.21 1.21
N LEU A 517 9.55 14.48 1.59
CA LEU A 517 9.72 14.91 2.98
C LEU A 517 8.63 14.33 3.87
N PHE A 518 7.36 14.43 3.48
CA PHE A 518 6.25 13.91 4.29
C PHE A 518 6.31 12.39 4.38
N TYR A 519 6.56 11.71 3.27
CA TYR A 519 6.63 10.26 3.26
C TYR A 519 7.76 9.71 4.14
N ARG A 520 8.95 10.31 4.10
CA ARG A 520 10.11 9.82 4.87
C ARG A 520 10.10 10.22 6.34
N PHE A 521 9.54 11.38 6.67
CA PHE A 521 9.70 11.95 8.01
C PHE A 521 8.39 12.26 8.74
N MET A 522 7.25 12.22 8.06
CA MET A 522 5.93 12.48 8.62
C MET A 522 4.86 11.59 7.95
N PRO A 523 5.09 10.26 7.81
CA PRO A 523 4.23 9.40 7.01
C PRO A 523 2.79 9.35 7.53
N GLU A 524 2.58 9.51 8.84
CA GLU A 524 1.25 9.54 9.44
C GLU A 524 0.39 10.69 8.90
N LEU A 525 0.99 11.82 8.46
CA LEU A 525 0.25 12.89 7.79
C LEU A 525 -0.45 12.41 6.52
N ILE A 526 0.16 11.45 5.80
CA ILE A 526 -0.42 10.87 4.59
C ILE A 526 -1.40 9.76 4.97
N PHE A 527 -1.03 8.86 5.88
CA PHE A 527 -1.89 7.74 6.31
C PHE A 527 -3.20 8.19 6.94
N GLU A 528 -3.16 9.25 7.78
CA GLU A 528 -4.36 9.83 8.39
C GLU A 528 -5.12 10.77 7.43
N GLY A 529 -4.60 11.00 6.20
CA GLY A 529 -5.30 11.71 5.15
C GLY A 529 -5.26 13.24 5.27
N HIS A 530 -4.24 13.80 5.88
CA HIS A 530 -4.07 15.24 6.06
C HIS A 530 -3.39 15.94 4.88
N VAL A 531 -2.76 15.21 3.94
CA VAL A 531 -1.99 15.79 2.83
C VAL A 531 -2.81 15.85 1.54
N TYR A 532 -2.83 17.03 0.93
CA TYR A 532 -3.55 17.29 -0.32
C TYR A 532 -2.66 18.05 -1.30
N VAL A 533 -2.97 17.91 -2.59
CA VAL A 533 -2.42 18.73 -3.68
C VAL A 533 -3.55 19.55 -4.26
N ALA A 534 -3.40 20.87 -4.27
CA ALA A 534 -4.36 21.77 -4.92
C ALA A 534 -4.28 21.60 -6.45
N MET A 535 -5.43 21.68 -7.09
CA MET A 535 -5.55 21.59 -8.55
C MET A 535 -6.13 22.92 -9.05
N PRO A 536 -5.31 23.96 -9.26
CA PRO A 536 -5.78 25.19 -9.87
C PRO A 536 -6.17 24.95 -11.33
N PRO A 537 -7.06 25.78 -11.92
CA PRO A 537 -7.41 25.65 -13.32
C PRO A 537 -6.22 26.01 -14.22
N LEU A 538 -6.07 25.29 -15.33
CA LEU A 538 -5.08 25.58 -16.35
C LEU A 538 -5.56 26.69 -17.32
N TYR A 539 -6.87 26.80 -17.50
CA TYR A 539 -7.45 27.71 -18.47
C TYR A 539 -8.63 28.49 -17.90
N LYS A 540 -8.76 29.74 -18.34
CA LYS A 540 -9.95 30.54 -18.21
C LYS A 540 -10.52 30.80 -19.59
N VAL A 541 -11.78 30.49 -19.79
CA VAL A 541 -12.50 30.70 -21.03
C VAL A 541 -13.47 31.84 -20.82
N ILE A 542 -13.41 32.84 -21.71
CA ILE A 542 -14.27 34.01 -21.71
C ILE A 542 -15.08 33.96 -23.00
N PRO A 543 -16.31 33.42 -22.98
CA PRO A 543 -17.16 33.40 -24.16
C PRO A 543 -17.65 34.80 -24.49
N SER A 544 -17.87 35.06 -25.78
CA SER A 544 -18.40 36.36 -26.23
C SER A 544 -19.81 36.65 -25.71
N LYS A 545 -20.55 35.61 -25.30
CA LYS A 545 -21.85 35.70 -24.62
C LYS A 545 -21.89 34.57 -23.58
N GLY A 546 -22.07 34.93 -22.31
CA GLY A 546 -22.16 33.96 -21.21
C GLY A 546 -21.26 34.33 -20.03
N LYS A 547 -21.13 33.40 -19.09
CA LYS A 547 -20.24 33.54 -17.93
C LYS A 547 -18.86 32.96 -18.25
N GLU A 548 -17.85 33.54 -17.62
CA GLU A 548 -16.50 32.98 -17.61
C GLU A 548 -16.51 31.56 -16.99
N GLU A 549 -15.70 30.68 -17.53
CA GLU A 549 -15.57 29.28 -17.08
C GLU A 549 -14.11 28.91 -16.89
N TYR A 550 -13.82 28.19 -15.82
CA TYR A 550 -12.49 27.67 -15.53
C TYR A 550 -12.40 26.21 -15.93
N LEU A 551 -11.33 25.85 -16.64
CA LEU A 551 -11.07 24.48 -17.08
C LEU A 551 -9.76 23.99 -16.45
N TYR A 552 -9.81 22.78 -15.92
CA TYR A 552 -8.75 22.24 -15.05
C TYR A 552 -7.72 21.39 -15.78
N ASP A 553 -8.03 20.93 -17.00
CA ASP A 553 -7.13 20.11 -17.82
C ASP A 553 -7.38 20.31 -19.32
N ASP A 554 -6.48 19.74 -20.15
CA ASP A 554 -6.57 19.81 -21.60
C ASP A 554 -7.80 19.07 -22.16
N ALA A 555 -8.21 18.00 -21.49
CA ALA A 555 -9.39 17.23 -21.90
C ALA A 555 -10.68 18.06 -21.73
N ALA A 556 -10.78 18.84 -20.65
CA ALA A 556 -11.87 19.78 -20.44
C ALA A 556 -11.86 20.87 -21.51
N LEU A 557 -10.70 21.38 -21.91
CA LEU A 557 -10.57 22.36 -22.98
C LEU A 557 -11.00 21.77 -24.33
N GLU A 558 -10.58 20.56 -24.64
CA GLU A 558 -11.01 19.88 -25.88
C GLU A 558 -12.51 19.61 -25.90
N LYS A 559 -13.07 19.19 -24.79
CA LYS A 559 -14.52 18.98 -24.63
C LYS A 559 -15.26 20.31 -24.82
N TYR A 560 -14.77 21.39 -24.21
CA TYR A 560 -15.33 22.73 -24.37
C TYR A 560 -15.32 23.17 -25.83
N ARG A 561 -14.21 23.03 -26.54
CA ARG A 561 -14.08 23.33 -27.99
C ARG A 561 -15.06 22.54 -28.87
N LYS A 562 -15.35 21.29 -28.51
CA LYS A 562 -16.28 20.42 -29.25
C LYS A 562 -17.75 20.79 -29.00
N THR A 563 -18.06 21.31 -27.82
CA THR A 563 -19.45 21.61 -27.40
C THR A 563 -19.87 23.05 -27.62
N HIS A 564 -18.91 23.99 -27.70
CA HIS A 564 -19.18 25.41 -27.88
C HIS A 564 -19.04 25.85 -29.35
N THR A 565 -20.12 26.42 -29.90
CA THR A 565 -20.17 26.87 -31.29
C THR A 565 -19.88 28.39 -31.44
N GLY A 566 -19.63 29.12 -30.33
CA GLY A 566 -19.37 30.55 -30.30
C GLY A 566 -17.88 30.90 -30.23
N SER A 567 -17.53 32.19 -30.56
CA SER A 567 -16.19 32.67 -30.30
C SER A 567 -15.95 32.90 -28.82
N PHE A 568 -14.75 32.55 -28.34
CA PHE A 568 -14.31 32.75 -26.96
C PHE A 568 -12.85 33.18 -26.93
N THR A 569 -12.45 33.87 -25.87
CA THR A 569 -11.07 34.18 -25.57
C THR A 569 -10.56 33.14 -24.57
N LEU A 570 -9.37 32.58 -24.82
CA LEU A 570 -8.70 31.62 -23.96
C LEU A 570 -7.53 32.30 -23.26
N GLN A 571 -7.51 32.26 -21.94
CA GLN A 571 -6.36 32.62 -21.12
C GLN A 571 -5.79 31.33 -20.51
N ARG A 572 -4.50 31.05 -20.74
CA ARG A 572 -3.78 29.95 -20.10
C ARG A 572 -3.01 30.52 -18.91
N TYR A 573 -3.16 29.87 -17.73
CA TYR A 573 -2.37 30.20 -16.56
C TYR A 573 -1.10 29.32 -16.54
N LYS A 574 0.07 29.93 -16.48
CA LYS A 574 1.36 29.26 -16.37
C LYS A 574 1.80 29.11 -14.92
N GLY A 575 1.34 29.98 -14.04
CA GLY A 575 1.63 29.94 -12.63
C GLY A 575 0.56 30.63 -11.79
N LEU A 576 0.54 30.29 -10.50
CA LEU A 576 -0.39 30.85 -9.51
C LEU A 576 -0.24 32.36 -9.32
N GLY A 577 0.94 32.91 -9.60
CA GLY A 577 1.22 34.32 -9.54
C GLY A 577 0.51 35.16 -10.63
N GLU A 578 -0.06 34.52 -11.66
CA GLU A 578 -0.86 35.18 -12.73
C GLU A 578 -2.32 35.36 -12.35
N MET A 579 -2.76 34.74 -11.27
CA MET A 579 -4.11 34.84 -10.73
C MET A 579 -4.19 36.01 -9.74
N ASP A 580 -5.23 36.83 -9.86
CA ASP A 580 -5.56 37.78 -8.81
C ASP A 580 -6.18 37.06 -7.58
N ALA A 581 -6.35 37.83 -6.49
CA ALA A 581 -6.82 37.27 -5.23
C ALA A 581 -8.25 36.69 -5.31
N GLU A 582 -9.12 37.28 -6.14
CA GLU A 582 -10.50 36.83 -6.29
C GLU A 582 -10.58 35.54 -7.10
N GLN A 583 -9.83 35.44 -8.19
CA GLN A 583 -9.69 34.24 -9.01
C GLN A 583 -9.10 33.09 -8.19
N LEU A 584 -8.04 33.35 -7.40
CA LEU A 584 -7.39 32.34 -6.56
C LEU A 584 -8.32 31.86 -5.43
N TRP A 585 -9.15 32.75 -4.88
CA TRP A 585 -10.18 32.37 -3.92
C TRP A 585 -11.20 31.45 -4.57
N GLU A 586 -11.84 31.89 -5.66
CA GLU A 586 -12.93 31.16 -6.30
C GLU A 586 -12.53 29.76 -6.79
N THR A 587 -11.29 29.58 -7.26
CA THR A 587 -10.85 28.35 -7.93
C THR A 587 -10.05 27.41 -7.05
N THR A 588 -9.31 27.95 -6.05
CA THR A 588 -8.28 27.14 -5.36
C THR A 588 -8.38 27.18 -3.83
N LEU A 589 -8.81 28.30 -3.23
CA LEU A 589 -8.82 28.43 -1.78
C LEU A 589 -10.21 28.18 -1.15
N ASN A 590 -11.29 28.48 -1.88
CA ASN A 590 -12.66 28.35 -1.37
C ASN A 590 -13.03 26.86 -1.19
N PRO A 591 -13.34 26.42 0.03
CA PRO A 591 -13.69 25.02 0.29
C PRO A 591 -14.88 24.48 -0.50
N GLN A 592 -15.77 25.35 -1.02
CA GLN A 592 -16.98 24.95 -1.74
C GLN A 592 -16.76 24.74 -3.25
N THR A 593 -15.72 25.35 -3.83
CA THR A 593 -15.51 25.36 -5.29
C THR A 593 -14.17 24.78 -5.73
N ARG A 594 -13.20 24.70 -4.81
CA ARG A 594 -11.84 24.22 -5.12
C ARG A 594 -11.82 22.74 -5.46
N VAL A 595 -10.85 22.37 -6.30
CA VAL A 595 -10.52 20.98 -6.60
C VAL A 595 -9.18 20.65 -5.95
N MET A 596 -9.13 19.53 -5.24
CA MET A 596 -7.92 19.01 -4.59
C MET A 596 -7.82 17.49 -4.78
N LYS A 597 -6.60 16.98 -4.85
CA LYS A 597 -6.31 15.54 -4.76
C LYS A 597 -5.80 15.23 -3.38
N ARG A 598 -6.39 14.26 -2.69
CA ARG A 598 -5.85 13.69 -1.47
C ARG A 598 -4.68 12.78 -1.83
N VAL A 599 -3.60 12.88 -1.07
CA VAL A 599 -2.44 12.00 -1.25
C VAL A 599 -2.68 10.74 -0.43
N GLU A 600 -2.55 9.60 -1.06
CA GLU A 600 -2.73 8.28 -0.46
C GLU A 600 -1.56 7.38 -0.83
N ILE A 601 -1.16 6.50 0.09
CA ILE A 601 -0.18 5.46 -0.16
C ILE A 601 -0.96 4.16 -0.34
N GLU A 602 -1.03 3.68 -1.56
CA GLU A 602 -1.71 2.42 -1.89
C GLU A 602 -0.90 1.21 -1.46
N ASP A 603 0.42 1.26 -1.67
CA ASP A 603 1.37 0.23 -1.28
C ASP A 603 2.63 0.90 -0.73
N GLY A 604 2.97 0.59 0.54
CA GLY A 604 4.11 1.22 1.22
C GLY A 604 5.46 0.82 0.63
N ARG A 605 5.59 -0.43 0.14
CA ARG A 605 6.81 -0.91 -0.50
C ARG A 605 7.02 -0.20 -1.84
N MET A 606 6.01 -0.22 -2.69
CA MET A 606 6.07 0.45 -3.99
C MET A 606 6.34 1.95 -3.82
N ALA A 607 5.70 2.62 -2.86
CA ALA A 607 5.95 4.02 -2.57
C ALA A 607 7.41 4.26 -2.15
N SER A 608 8.00 3.35 -1.35
CA SER A 608 9.40 3.41 -0.95
C SER A 608 10.34 3.22 -2.14
N ASP A 609 10.11 2.19 -2.95
CA ASP A 609 10.93 1.86 -4.12
C ASP A 609 10.88 2.98 -5.17
N VAL A 610 9.70 3.51 -5.47
CA VAL A 610 9.53 4.65 -6.38
C VAL A 610 10.20 5.91 -5.83
N THR A 611 10.07 6.17 -4.54
CA THR A 611 10.73 7.32 -3.90
C THR A 611 12.25 7.19 -3.98
N ALA A 612 12.80 6.03 -3.63
CA ALA A 612 14.24 5.76 -3.72
C ALA A 612 14.74 5.84 -5.18
N MET A 613 14.01 5.27 -6.12
CA MET A 613 14.33 5.31 -7.55
C MET A 613 14.34 6.73 -8.12
N LEU A 614 13.29 7.52 -7.85
CA LEU A 614 13.14 8.87 -8.41
C LEU A 614 14.02 9.88 -7.68
N MET A 615 14.11 9.80 -6.35
CA MET A 615 14.72 10.82 -5.51
C MET A 615 16.06 10.42 -4.91
N GLY A 616 16.42 9.14 -4.94
CA GLY A 616 17.67 8.58 -4.42
C GLY A 616 18.92 8.98 -5.22
N THR A 617 20.07 8.48 -4.77
CA THR A 617 21.39 8.77 -5.39
C THR A 617 21.63 7.97 -6.66
N ASP A 618 20.95 6.85 -6.83
CA ASP A 618 21.18 5.90 -7.91
C ASP A 618 20.57 6.42 -9.24
N VAL A 619 21.41 6.50 -10.28
CA VAL A 619 21.02 7.09 -11.56
C VAL A 619 20.48 6.05 -12.56
N PRO A 620 21.05 4.82 -12.68
CA PRO A 620 20.60 3.84 -13.66
C PRO A 620 19.13 3.46 -13.57
N PRO A 621 18.54 3.16 -12.40
CA PRO A 621 17.12 2.83 -12.29
C PRO A 621 16.21 3.97 -12.74
N ARG A 622 16.55 5.21 -12.35
CA ARG A 622 15.81 6.41 -12.79
C ARG A 622 15.87 6.62 -14.30
N LYS A 623 17.04 6.36 -14.91
CA LYS A 623 17.22 6.47 -16.35
C LYS A 623 16.39 5.41 -17.08
N ALA A 624 16.35 4.17 -16.60
CA ALA A 624 15.51 3.10 -17.15
C ALA A 624 14.03 3.48 -17.09
N PHE A 625 13.55 3.93 -15.93
CA PHE A 625 12.18 4.38 -15.74
C PHE A 625 11.77 5.49 -16.73
N ILE A 626 12.65 6.49 -16.94
CA ILE A 626 12.39 7.58 -17.91
C ILE A 626 12.26 7.04 -19.33
N TYR A 627 13.08 6.05 -19.72
CA TYR A 627 12.99 5.46 -21.06
C TYR A 627 11.72 4.62 -21.24
N GLU A 628 11.35 3.85 -20.24
CA GLU A 628 10.13 3.01 -20.27
C GLU A 628 8.85 3.85 -20.37
N HIS A 629 8.82 4.99 -19.68
CA HIS A 629 7.66 5.90 -19.64
C HIS A 629 7.78 7.12 -20.55
N ALA A 630 8.73 7.11 -21.50
CA ALA A 630 8.94 8.25 -22.40
C ALA A 630 7.71 8.58 -23.27
N ASN A 631 6.91 7.57 -23.60
CA ASN A 631 5.69 7.74 -24.40
C ASN A 631 4.49 8.26 -23.58
N ASP A 632 4.56 8.16 -22.24
CA ASP A 632 3.51 8.63 -21.33
C ASP A 632 3.76 10.09 -20.91
N ALA A 633 4.93 10.64 -21.26
CA ALA A 633 5.31 11.99 -20.89
C ALA A 633 4.49 13.03 -21.68
N ILE A 634 3.80 13.90 -20.94
CA ILE A 634 3.17 15.09 -21.51
C ILE A 634 4.26 16.15 -21.65
N LEU A 635 4.71 16.38 -22.88
CA LEU A 635 5.71 17.40 -23.19
C LEU A 635 4.99 18.72 -23.45
N ASP A 636 5.38 19.77 -22.74
CA ASP A 636 4.98 21.15 -23.04
C ASP A 636 5.91 21.68 -24.14
N VAL A 637 5.55 21.40 -25.40
CA VAL A 637 6.33 21.80 -26.61
C VAL A 637 5.65 22.99 -27.23
#